data_a49ea15c1ea8249434dfc77393a5fc65
#
_entry.id   a49ea15c1ea8249434dfc77393a5fc65
#
_cell.length_a   1.000
_cell.length_b   1.000
_cell.length_c   1.000
_cell.angle_alpha   90.00
_cell.angle_beta   90.00
_cell.angle_gamma   90.00
#
_symmetry.space_group_name_H-M   'P 1'
#
loop_
_entity.id
_entity.type
_entity.pdbx_description
1 polymer ?
#
loop_
_entity_poly.entity_id
_entity_poly.type
_entity_poly.pdbx_seq_one_letter_code
_entity_poly.pdbx_strand_id
1 'polypeptide(L)'
;VNDMLKNILLWVVIAVVLMSVFNNFGSRKSVDSSMSYSQFIAAVNEGQVKSVIIDGQNVRGMLGTGEKFSTYNPEDPHLVDDLLKNHVEIKAQPPESQSLLMQIFISWFPMLLLVAVWIFFMRQMQGGAGGRGAMSFGKSKARLIEEDQVKVTFADVAGADEAKEDVSEMVDFLKDPSKFQKLGGKIPRGALMVGPPGTGKTLLARAIAGEARVPFFSISGSDFVEMFVGVGASRVRDMFEQAKKHAPCIIFIDEIDAVGRHRGAGLGGGHDEREQTLNQLLVEMDGFEGTEGIIVIAATNRPDVLDPALLRPGRFDRQVVVGLPDVRGREQILKVHMKRVPLADDVEVKYLARGTPGFSGADLANLVNEAALFAARKNKRVVEMEDFEKAKDKILMGVERKSMVMSDEEKKLTAYHEAGHAIVGLSVPEHDPVYKVSIMPRGRALGITMFLPERDTYSASKQKLESQISSLFGGRLAEEIVFGRERVTTGAQNDIERATSLARNMVTRWGLSERLGPLAYSEEEGEVFLGRSVTKHKSVSEETAHLIDEEIRSIIDRNYERSERILRENMDKMHLMAEALIKYETIDRLQIADIMEGKPPRAPQSWEDTTPPGSGESASKGGDQPVSGSFGKPAEQT
;
A
#
# COMPACT_ATOMS: atom_id res chain seq x y z
N VAL A 1 12.66 -22.93 28.55
CA VAL A 1 11.81 -23.48 29.63
C VAL A 1 12.45 -23.19 30.99
N ASN A 2 13.78 -23.22 31.13
CA ASN A 2 14.45 -22.99 32.42
C ASN A 2 14.33 -21.56 32.97
N ASP A 3 14.25 -20.53 32.10
CA ASP A 3 14.22 -19.14 32.57
C ASP A 3 12.82 -18.71 33.02
N MET A 4 11.78 -19.26 32.42
CA MET A 4 10.41 -19.06 32.86
C MET A 4 10.16 -19.69 34.25
N LEU A 5 10.72 -20.88 34.49
CA LEU A 5 10.63 -21.54 35.79
C LEU A 5 11.38 -20.76 36.88
N LYS A 6 12.57 -20.23 36.59
CA LYS A 6 13.36 -19.39 37.53
C LYS A 6 12.61 -18.11 37.90
N ASN A 7 11.95 -17.47 36.93
CA ASN A 7 11.16 -16.27 37.20
C ASN A 7 9.91 -16.57 38.04
N ILE A 8 9.21 -17.68 37.79
CA ILE A 8 8.07 -18.11 38.60
C ILE A 8 8.52 -18.43 40.03
N LEU A 9 9.65 -19.14 40.18
CA LEU A 9 10.21 -19.49 41.51
C LEU A 9 10.60 -18.23 42.28
N LEU A 10 11.17 -17.21 41.62
CA LEU A 10 11.49 -15.93 42.22
C LEU A 10 10.24 -15.20 42.72
N TRP A 11 9.17 -15.15 41.95
CA TRP A 11 7.91 -14.53 42.33
C TRP A 11 7.24 -15.27 43.50
N VAL A 12 7.32 -16.60 43.54
CA VAL A 12 6.83 -17.42 44.66
C VAL A 12 7.62 -17.12 45.94
N VAL A 13 8.95 -17.01 45.85
CA VAL A 13 9.79 -16.64 47.02
C VAL A 13 9.45 -15.23 47.51
N ILE A 14 9.27 -14.26 46.63
CA ILE A 14 8.86 -12.90 46.99
C ILE A 14 7.48 -12.89 47.65
N ALA A 15 6.52 -13.63 47.10
CA ALA A 15 5.18 -13.74 47.68
C ALA A 15 5.20 -14.39 49.07
N VAL A 16 5.99 -15.45 49.29
CA VAL A 16 6.15 -16.13 50.60
C VAL A 16 6.82 -15.21 51.62
N VAL A 17 7.85 -14.43 51.21
CA VAL A 17 8.52 -13.46 52.08
C VAL A 17 7.54 -12.33 52.45
N LEU A 18 6.81 -11.78 51.50
CA LEU A 18 5.79 -10.74 51.75
C LEU A 18 4.68 -11.27 52.67
N MET A 19 4.19 -12.51 52.47
CA MET A 19 3.17 -13.14 53.29
C MET A 19 3.69 -13.42 54.71
N SER A 20 4.96 -13.80 54.89
CA SER A 20 5.60 -13.98 56.16
C SER A 20 5.77 -12.67 56.91
N VAL A 21 6.17 -11.60 56.22
CA VAL A 21 6.26 -10.24 56.79
C VAL A 21 4.88 -9.74 57.20
N PHE A 22 3.88 -9.88 56.34
CA PHE A 22 2.50 -9.48 56.64
C PHE A 22 1.89 -10.25 57.82
N ASN A 23 2.19 -11.55 57.93
CA ASN A 23 1.71 -12.38 59.07
C ASN A 23 2.38 -12.02 60.38
N ASN A 24 3.62 -11.54 60.32
CA ASN A 24 4.36 -11.13 61.51
C ASN A 24 4.02 -9.69 61.97
N PHE A 25 3.49 -8.86 61.11
CA PHE A 25 2.97 -7.53 61.46
C PHE A 25 1.53 -7.57 61.94
N GLY A 26 0.81 -8.65 61.79
CA GLY A 26 -0.50 -8.90 62.34
C GLY A 26 -0.42 -9.30 63.80
N SER A 27 -0.13 -8.33 64.74
CA SER A 27 -0.24 -8.58 66.16
C SER A 27 -1.67 -9.15 66.44
N ARG A 28 -1.71 -10.41 66.90
CA ARG A 28 -2.93 -10.98 67.52
C ARG A 28 -3.25 -10.14 68.74
N LYS A 29 -4.13 -9.15 68.63
CA LYS A 29 -4.79 -8.58 69.80
C LYS A 29 -5.63 -9.69 70.42
N SER A 30 -5.15 -10.26 71.56
CA SER A 30 -6.05 -10.97 72.44
C SER A 30 -7.16 -10.03 72.85
N VAL A 31 -8.39 -10.53 72.84
CA VAL A 31 -9.55 -9.73 73.27
C VAL A 31 -9.53 -9.73 74.79
N ASP A 32 -8.63 -9.00 75.40
CA ASP A 32 -8.69 -8.65 76.82
C ASP A 32 -9.66 -7.47 76.91
N SER A 33 -10.70 -7.57 77.75
CA SER A 33 -11.61 -6.47 77.97
C SER A 33 -10.85 -5.25 78.56
N SER A 34 -10.87 -4.13 77.85
CA SER A 34 -10.24 -2.92 78.39
C SER A 34 -11.05 -2.36 79.53
N MET A 35 -10.52 -2.27 80.74
CA MET A 35 -11.12 -1.71 81.92
C MET A 35 -10.46 -0.34 82.22
N SER A 36 -11.26 0.67 82.61
CA SER A 36 -10.69 1.94 83.01
C SER A 36 -9.95 1.82 84.35
N TYR A 37 -8.91 2.61 84.57
CA TYR A 37 -8.12 2.56 85.80
C TYR A 37 -8.98 2.73 87.07
N SER A 38 -9.96 3.63 87.07
CA SER A 38 -10.90 3.85 88.17
C SER A 38 -11.76 2.62 88.47
N GLN A 39 -12.22 1.90 87.42
CA GLN A 39 -12.95 0.66 87.56
C GLN A 39 -12.07 -0.49 88.11
N PHE A 40 -10.82 -0.51 87.67
CA PHE A 40 -9.85 -1.46 88.18
C PHE A 40 -9.60 -1.26 89.69
N ILE A 41 -9.36 -0.02 90.15
CA ILE A 41 -9.15 0.29 91.58
C ILE A 41 -10.42 -0.03 92.38
N ALA A 42 -11.63 0.24 91.86
CA ALA A 42 -12.87 -0.15 92.50
C ALA A 42 -12.97 -1.71 92.67
N ALA A 43 -12.64 -2.46 91.60
CA ALA A 43 -12.65 -3.93 91.61
C ALA A 43 -11.59 -4.52 92.55
N VAL A 44 -10.42 -3.84 92.69
CA VAL A 44 -9.38 -4.20 93.69
C VAL A 44 -9.92 -4.02 95.10
N ASN A 45 -10.55 -2.90 95.41
CA ASN A 45 -11.10 -2.61 96.74
C ASN A 45 -12.29 -3.50 97.12
N GLU A 46 -13.02 -4.02 96.12
CA GLU A 46 -14.10 -4.97 96.28
C GLU A 46 -13.65 -6.42 96.37
N GLY A 47 -12.33 -6.68 96.29
CA GLY A 47 -11.73 -8.00 96.34
C GLY A 47 -12.06 -8.89 95.12
N GLN A 48 -12.45 -8.29 94.01
CA GLN A 48 -12.82 -8.99 92.76
C GLN A 48 -11.60 -9.36 91.89
N VAL A 49 -10.41 -8.78 92.15
CA VAL A 49 -9.20 -9.04 91.35
C VAL A 49 -8.36 -10.14 92.02
N LYS A 50 -8.06 -11.19 91.28
CA LYS A 50 -7.31 -12.33 91.78
C LYS A 50 -5.80 -12.20 91.60
N SER A 51 -5.37 -11.78 90.43
CA SER A 51 -3.93 -11.58 90.15
C SER A 51 -3.71 -10.48 89.13
N VAL A 52 -2.55 -9.80 89.21
CA VAL A 52 -2.16 -8.70 88.36
C VAL A 52 -0.72 -8.87 87.91
N ILE A 53 -0.46 -8.64 86.61
CA ILE A 53 0.86 -8.58 85.98
C ILE A 53 1.11 -7.12 85.59
N ILE A 54 2.18 -6.55 86.13
CA ILE A 54 2.56 -5.17 85.86
C ILE A 54 3.74 -5.23 84.86
N ASP A 55 3.48 -4.67 83.65
CA ASP A 55 4.48 -4.57 82.58
C ASP A 55 4.65 -3.07 82.24
N GLY A 56 5.56 -2.41 82.90
CA GLY A 56 5.71 -0.94 82.82
C GLY A 56 4.44 -0.22 83.29
N GLN A 57 3.82 0.56 82.40
CA GLN A 57 2.55 1.26 82.65
C GLN A 57 1.32 0.42 82.30
N ASN A 58 1.46 -0.74 81.64
CA ASN A 58 0.36 -1.62 81.34
C ASN A 58 0.15 -2.62 82.47
N VAL A 59 -1.07 -2.69 82.98
CA VAL A 59 -1.51 -3.60 84.03
C VAL A 59 -2.50 -4.59 83.41
N ARG A 60 -2.15 -5.88 83.42
CA ARG A 60 -3.04 -6.94 83.01
C ARG A 60 -3.39 -7.80 84.20
N GLY A 61 -4.62 -8.19 84.30
CA GLY A 61 -5.06 -8.99 85.47
C GLY A 61 -6.16 -9.97 85.10
N MET A 62 -6.54 -10.75 86.17
CA MET A 62 -7.63 -11.70 86.08
C MET A 62 -8.57 -11.44 87.27
N LEU A 63 -9.83 -11.28 86.92
CA LEU A 63 -10.90 -11.16 87.94
C LEU A 63 -11.19 -12.54 88.58
N GLY A 64 -11.82 -12.53 89.77
CA GLY A 64 -12.27 -13.75 90.43
C GLY A 64 -13.24 -14.62 89.61
N THR A 65 -13.90 -14.03 88.61
CA THR A 65 -14.77 -14.70 87.62
C THR A 65 -14.01 -15.45 86.54
N GLY A 66 -12.65 -15.26 86.41
CA GLY A 66 -11.81 -15.84 85.40
C GLY A 66 -11.65 -14.99 84.12
N GLU A 67 -12.29 -13.81 84.04
CA GLU A 67 -12.14 -12.90 82.93
C GLU A 67 -10.83 -12.15 82.99
N LYS A 68 -10.14 -12.00 81.86
CA LYS A 68 -8.89 -11.24 81.74
C LYS A 68 -9.22 -9.78 81.38
N PHE A 69 -8.56 -8.87 82.03
CA PHE A 69 -8.66 -7.46 81.76
C PHE A 69 -7.29 -6.81 81.53
N SER A 70 -7.25 -5.69 80.84
CA SER A 70 -6.08 -4.84 80.71
C SER A 70 -6.47 -3.37 81.03
N THR A 71 -5.62 -2.72 81.83
CA THR A 71 -5.76 -1.30 82.17
C THR A 71 -4.41 -0.63 82.14
N TYR A 72 -4.42 0.71 82.08
CA TYR A 72 -3.25 1.53 82.04
C TYR A 72 -3.04 2.25 83.39
N ASN A 73 -1.85 2.08 83.99
CA ASN A 73 -1.48 2.76 85.23
C ASN A 73 -1.01 4.19 84.93
N PRO A 74 -1.69 5.24 85.46
CA PRO A 74 -1.28 6.63 85.28
C PRO A 74 -0.12 7.04 86.19
N GLU A 75 0.81 6.15 86.51
CA GLU A 75 1.94 6.34 87.47
C GLU A 75 1.49 6.55 88.91
N ASP A 76 0.44 5.88 89.34
CA ASP A 76 -0.03 5.92 90.70
C ASP A 76 0.98 5.27 91.65
N PRO A 77 1.65 6.04 92.59
CA PRO A 77 2.63 5.50 93.50
C PRO A 77 2.03 4.56 94.56
N HIS A 78 0.72 4.64 94.79
CA HIS A 78 0.06 3.84 95.82
C HIS A 78 -0.56 2.53 95.28
N LEU A 79 -0.50 2.30 93.96
CA LEU A 79 -1.09 1.10 93.31
C LEU A 79 -0.60 -0.20 93.98
N VAL A 80 0.70 -0.35 94.21
CA VAL A 80 1.26 -1.57 94.78
C VAL A 80 0.81 -1.79 96.22
N ASP A 81 0.71 -0.70 97.01
CA ASP A 81 0.25 -0.76 98.40
C ASP A 81 -1.22 -1.17 98.47
N ASP A 82 -2.04 -0.64 97.56
CA ASP A 82 -3.47 -0.96 97.54
C ASP A 82 -3.73 -2.38 97.03
N LEU A 83 -2.93 -2.89 96.11
CA LEU A 83 -3.00 -4.30 95.70
C LEU A 83 -2.57 -5.26 96.81
N LEU A 84 -1.53 -4.92 97.61
CA LEU A 84 -1.02 -5.71 98.73
C LEU A 84 -2.03 -5.73 99.86
N LYS A 85 -2.67 -4.59 100.18
CA LYS A 85 -3.72 -4.49 101.21
C LYS A 85 -4.89 -5.41 100.92
N ASN A 86 -5.25 -5.55 99.63
CA ASN A 86 -6.38 -6.36 99.21
C ASN A 86 -5.97 -7.81 98.82
N HIS A 87 -4.78 -8.28 99.19
CA HIS A 87 -4.28 -9.64 98.96
C HIS A 87 -4.29 -10.09 97.52
N VAL A 88 -4.06 -9.17 96.57
CA VAL A 88 -3.95 -9.49 95.14
C VAL A 88 -2.55 -10.02 94.79
N GLU A 89 -2.46 -11.13 94.04
CA GLU A 89 -1.18 -11.67 93.61
C GLU A 89 -0.54 -10.75 92.54
N ILE A 90 0.65 -10.20 92.84
CA ILE A 90 1.35 -9.27 91.91
C ILE A 90 2.56 -9.98 91.27
N LYS A 91 2.62 -9.94 89.93
CA LYS A 91 3.80 -10.34 89.14
C LYS A 91 4.30 -9.14 88.36
N ALA A 92 5.58 -8.74 88.57
CA ALA A 92 6.21 -7.69 87.79
C ALA A 92 7.10 -8.35 86.72
N GLN A 93 6.99 -7.87 85.49
CA GLN A 93 7.87 -8.26 84.39
C GLN A 93 8.69 -7.05 83.95
N PRO A 94 10.04 -7.19 83.70
CA PRO A 94 10.80 -6.11 83.14
C PRO A 94 10.33 -5.81 81.74
N PRO A 95 10.33 -4.52 81.29
CA PRO A 95 9.93 -4.15 79.94
C PRO A 95 10.88 -4.86 78.94
N GLU A 96 10.26 -5.50 77.91
CA GLU A 96 11.02 -6.17 76.83
C GLU A 96 11.80 -5.09 76.05
N SER A 97 13.11 -5.00 76.29
CA SER A 97 14.00 -4.21 75.47
C SER A 97 14.31 -4.95 74.16
N GLN A 98 13.68 -4.57 73.05
CA GLN A 98 14.04 -5.08 71.74
C GLN A 98 15.51 -4.75 71.47
N SER A 99 16.28 -5.73 71.04
CA SER A 99 17.68 -5.59 70.67
C SER A 99 17.87 -4.46 69.65
N LEU A 100 18.76 -3.53 69.93
CA LEU A 100 19.08 -2.37 69.06
C LEU A 100 19.42 -2.85 67.60
N LEU A 101 20.06 -4.02 67.48
CA LEU A 101 20.35 -4.66 66.19
C LEU A 101 19.10 -5.08 65.45
N MET A 102 18.09 -5.55 66.15
CA MET A 102 16.79 -5.95 65.54
C MET A 102 16.01 -4.75 65.06
N GLN A 103 16.02 -3.64 65.78
CA GLN A 103 15.43 -2.39 65.37
C GLN A 103 16.08 -1.78 64.14
N ILE A 104 17.38 -1.79 64.05
CA ILE A 104 18.16 -1.37 62.87
C ILE A 104 17.82 -2.28 61.68
N PHE A 105 17.79 -3.57 61.88
CA PHE A 105 17.49 -4.54 60.80
C PHE A 105 16.07 -4.31 60.25
N ILE A 106 15.08 -4.19 61.11
CA ILE A 106 13.69 -3.95 60.69
C ILE A 106 13.54 -2.61 59.96
N SER A 107 14.26 -1.57 60.37
CA SER A 107 14.21 -0.26 59.77
C SER A 107 14.89 -0.16 58.39
N TRP A 108 16.02 -0.86 58.22
CA TRP A 108 16.83 -0.80 57.00
C TRP A 108 16.50 -1.89 55.98
N PHE A 109 15.91 -3.01 56.40
CA PHE A 109 15.58 -4.14 55.52
C PHE A 109 14.70 -3.77 54.35
N PRO A 110 13.61 -2.97 54.48
CA PRO A 110 12.79 -2.56 53.34
C PRO A 110 13.59 -1.71 52.35
N MET A 111 14.48 -0.85 52.84
CA MET A 111 15.30 0.00 51.97
C MET A 111 16.36 -0.83 51.22
N LEU A 112 17.02 -1.78 51.90
CA LEU A 112 17.96 -2.69 51.25
C LEU A 112 17.28 -3.58 50.21
N LEU A 113 16.05 -4.03 50.49
CA LEU A 113 15.28 -4.83 49.58
C LEU A 113 14.89 -4.00 48.32
N LEU A 114 14.48 -2.76 48.48
CA LEU A 114 14.21 -1.83 47.35
C LEU A 114 15.47 -1.61 46.52
N VAL A 115 16.62 -1.39 47.15
CA VAL A 115 17.89 -1.22 46.43
C VAL A 115 18.28 -2.51 45.70
N ALA A 116 18.11 -3.68 46.30
CA ALA A 116 18.40 -4.97 45.69
C ALA A 116 17.46 -5.21 44.46
N VAL A 117 16.16 -4.91 44.59
CA VAL A 117 15.20 -4.98 43.51
C VAL A 117 15.56 -3.98 42.39
N TRP A 118 15.96 -2.77 42.74
CA TRP A 118 16.42 -1.78 41.79
C TRP A 118 17.69 -2.18 41.04
N ILE A 119 18.70 -2.73 41.74
CA ILE A 119 19.92 -3.28 41.13
C ILE A 119 19.57 -4.49 40.23
N PHE A 120 18.62 -5.34 40.66
CA PHE A 120 18.15 -6.47 39.85
C PHE A 120 17.50 -5.99 38.56
N PHE A 121 16.59 -5.01 38.64
CA PHE A 121 15.98 -4.41 37.46
C PHE A 121 17.02 -3.71 36.56
N MET A 122 17.95 -2.99 37.12
CA MET A 122 19.06 -2.38 36.35
C MET A 122 19.92 -3.43 35.64
N ARG A 123 20.26 -4.53 36.31
CA ARG A 123 20.99 -5.64 35.70
C ARG A 123 20.17 -6.35 34.62
N GLN A 124 18.89 -6.51 34.83
CA GLN A 124 17.99 -7.09 33.82
C GLN A 124 17.82 -6.17 32.62
N MET A 125 17.77 -4.86 32.79
CA MET A 125 17.81 -3.88 31.71
C MET A 125 19.16 -3.83 30.98
N GLN A 126 20.27 -4.06 31.65
CA GLN A 126 21.61 -4.09 31.04
C GLN A 126 22.00 -5.44 30.42
N GLY A 127 21.45 -6.55 30.90
CA GLY A 127 21.78 -7.90 30.46
C GLY A 127 20.75 -8.62 29.59
N GLY A 128 19.53 -8.07 29.45
CA GLY A 128 18.47 -8.66 28.65
C GLY A 128 18.22 -7.88 27.35
N ALA A 129 17.76 -8.55 26.32
CA ALA A 129 17.45 -8.07 24.97
C ALA A 129 16.68 -6.73 24.84
N GLY A 130 16.32 -6.05 25.93
CA GLY A 130 15.62 -4.76 25.96
C GLY A 130 16.50 -3.54 25.71
N GLY A 131 17.80 -3.57 26.01
CA GLY A 131 18.73 -2.45 25.73
C GLY A 131 19.09 -2.30 24.25
N ARG A 132 18.93 -3.33 23.45
CA ARG A 132 19.09 -3.29 21.99
C ARG A 132 17.89 -2.68 21.28
N GLY A 133 16.70 -2.69 21.86
CA GLY A 133 15.48 -2.15 21.24
C GLY A 133 15.49 -0.60 21.15
N ALA A 134 15.87 0.10 22.19
CA ALA A 134 15.89 1.57 22.20
C ALA A 134 17.01 2.18 21.34
N MET A 135 18.15 1.51 21.19
CA MET A 135 19.22 1.93 20.27
C MET A 135 19.06 1.42 18.83
N SER A 136 18.12 0.51 18.56
CA SER A 136 17.93 -0.02 17.21
C SER A 136 16.96 0.79 16.35
N PHE A 137 16.21 1.73 16.90
CA PHE A 137 15.29 2.58 16.13
C PHE A 137 15.99 3.45 15.07
N GLY A 138 17.24 3.81 15.28
CA GLY A 138 18.03 4.61 14.34
C GLY A 138 18.85 3.80 13.34
N LYS A 139 18.83 2.46 13.40
CA LYS A 139 19.56 1.64 12.42
C LYS A 139 18.83 1.60 11.09
N SER A 140 19.61 1.65 10.02
CA SER A 140 19.10 1.56 8.65
C SER A 140 18.36 0.24 8.43
N LYS A 141 17.21 0.30 7.77
CA LYS A 141 16.48 -0.85 7.23
C LYS A 141 17.00 -1.27 5.84
N ALA A 142 18.06 -0.64 5.34
CA ALA A 142 18.63 -0.94 4.04
C ALA A 142 19.01 -2.42 3.96
N ARG A 143 18.59 -3.06 2.88
CA ARG A 143 18.95 -4.44 2.57
C ARG A 143 20.28 -4.43 1.82
N LEU A 144 21.33 -4.94 2.44
CA LEU A 144 22.57 -5.22 1.77
C LEU A 144 22.41 -6.52 0.97
N ILE A 145 22.63 -6.45 -0.33
CA ILE A 145 22.74 -7.59 -1.23
C ILE A 145 24.22 -7.66 -1.63
N GLU A 146 24.90 -8.69 -1.15
CA GLU A 146 26.32 -8.92 -1.45
C GLU A 146 26.51 -9.23 -2.93
N GLU A 147 27.71 -9.00 -3.45
CA GLU A 147 28.08 -9.17 -4.86
C GLU A 147 27.64 -10.52 -5.43
N ASP A 148 27.89 -11.61 -4.72
CA ASP A 148 27.53 -12.97 -5.14
C ASP A 148 26.02 -13.24 -5.25
N GLN A 149 25.20 -12.39 -4.62
CA GLN A 149 23.74 -12.50 -4.62
C GLN A 149 23.08 -11.67 -5.71
N VAL A 150 23.78 -10.69 -6.29
CA VAL A 150 23.28 -9.85 -7.39
C VAL A 150 23.49 -10.58 -8.71
N LYS A 151 22.57 -11.48 -9.07
CA LYS A 151 22.65 -12.29 -10.31
C LYS A 151 22.09 -11.58 -11.54
N VAL A 152 21.45 -10.44 -11.38
CA VAL A 152 20.80 -9.68 -12.46
C VAL A 152 21.83 -8.85 -13.20
N THR A 153 21.88 -8.98 -14.54
CA THR A 153 22.77 -8.23 -15.43
C THR A 153 21.97 -7.46 -16.49
N PHE A 154 22.64 -6.68 -17.33
CA PHE A 154 21.99 -5.99 -18.45
C PHE A 154 21.31 -6.93 -19.46
N ALA A 155 21.71 -8.20 -19.51
CA ALA A 155 21.04 -9.22 -20.33
C ALA A 155 19.62 -9.55 -19.84
N ASP A 156 19.33 -9.33 -18.57
CA ASP A 156 18.01 -9.56 -17.97
C ASP A 156 17.09 -8.34 -18.09
N VAL A 157 17.64 -7.16 -18.42
CA VAL A 157 16.90 -5.93 -18.66
C VAL A 157 16.61 -5.81 -20.15
N ALA A 158 15.35 -5.92 -20.53
CA ALA A 158 14.91 -5.81 -21.91
C ALA A 158 14.10 -4.50 -22.13
N GLY A 159 14.15 -3.96 -23.34
CA GLY A 159 13.30 -2.83 -23.76
C GLY A 159 13.63 -1.47 -23.12
N ALA A 160 14.86 -1.27 -22.69
CA ALA A 160 15.35 -0.01 -22.12
C ALA A 160 16.78 0.26 -22.61
N ASP A 161 17.00 0.18 -23.91
CA ASP A 161 18.36 0.21 -24.49
C ASP A 161 19.02 1.57 -24.31
N GLU A 162 18.29 2.68 -24.47
CA GLU A 162 18.78 4.04 -24.24
C GLU A 162 19.15 4.25 -22.75
N ALA A 163 18.30 3.80 -21.84
CA ALA A 163 18.60 3.90 -20.42
C ALA A 163 19.81 3.05 -20.01
N LYS A 164 20.05 1.90 -20.65
CA LYS A 164 21.28 1.10 -20.43
C LYS A 164 22.53 1.81 -20.94
N GLU A 165 22.44 2.47 -22.10
CA GLU A 165 23.54 3.26 -22.65
C GLU A 165 23.91 4.40 -21.71
N ASP A 166 22.90 5.14 -21.21
CA ASP A 166 23.09 6.24 -20.26
C ASP A 166 23.80 5.82 -18.97
N VAL A 167 23.54 4.60 -18.49
CA VAL A 167 24.14 4.10 -17.24
C VAL A 167 25.41 3.27 -17.45
N SER A 168 25.79 2.97 -18.69
CA SER A 168 26.98 2.16 -18.99
C SER A 168 28.27 2.80 -18.47
N GLU A 169 28.38 4.13 -18.56
CA GLU A 169 29.52 4.88 -18.00
C GLU A 169 29.69 4.71 -16.50
N MET A 170 28.57 4.57 -15.75
CA MET A 170 28.61 4.34 -14.31
C MET A 170 29.15 2.93 -14.00
N VAL A 171 28.76 1.94 -14.81
CA VAL A 171 29.27 0.56 -14.70
C VAL A 171 30.78 0.54 -14.97
N ASP A 172 31.22 1.20 -16.04
CA ASP A 172 32.65 1.27 -16.40
C ASP A 172 33.47 1.91 -15.29
N PHE A 173 32.95 2.97 -14.67
CA PHE A 173 33.60 3.61 -13.54
C PHE A 173 33.69 2.70 -12.31
N LEU A 174 32.60 2.03 -11.95
CA LEU A 174 32.60 1.13 -10.80
C LEU A 174 33.57 -0.05 -11.01
N LYS A 175 33.77 -0.47 -12.27
CA LYS A 175 34.76 -1.52 -12.63
C LYS A 175 36.21 -1.01 -12.58
N ASP A 176 36.47 0.20 -13.06
CA ASP A 176 37.81 0.80 -13.07
C ASP A 176 37.76 2.33 -12.87
N PRO A 177 37.69 2.78 -11.60
CA PRO A 177 37.69 4.21 -11.28
C PRO A 177 38.96 4.94 -11.72
N SER A 178 40.09 4.23 -11.80
CA SER A 178 41.40 4.82 -12.09
C SER A 178 41.53 5.38 -13.51
N LYS A 179 40.81 4.78 -14.46
CA LYS A 179 40.77 5.19 -15.86
C LYS A 179 40.23 6.62 -16.03
N PHE A 180 39.17 6.93 -15.30
CA PHE A 180 38.51 8.24 -15.38
C PHE A 180 39.27 9.33 -14.61
N GLN A 181 39.83 8.97 -13.45
CA GLN A 181 40.62 9.89 -12.63
C GLN A 181 41.86 10.42 -13.36
N LYS A 182 42.55 9.55 -14.13
CA LYS A 182 43.76 9.95 -14.93
C LYS A 182 43.47 11.03 -15.99
N LEU A 183 42.24 11.10 -16.47
CA LEU A 183 41.79 12.08 -17.47
C LEU A 183 41.14 13.32 -16.84
N GLY A 184 41.07 13.40 -15.52
CA GLY A 184 40.40 14.51 -14.80
C GLY A 184 38.87 14.49 -14.88
N GLY A 185 38.30 13.42 -15.38
CA GLY A 185 36.83 13.24 -15.44
C GLY A 185 36.24 13.11 -14.04
N LYS A 186 35.21 13.89 -13.76
CA LYS A 186 34.40 13.76 -12.55
C LYS A 186 33.14 12.95 -12.90
N ILE A 187 32.92 11.88 -12.15
CA ILE A 187 31.75 11.04 -12.35
C ILE A 187 30.58 11.55 -11.53
N PRO A 188 29.35 11.40 -12.06
CA PRO A 188 28.16 11.74 -11.32
C PRO A 188 28.10 10.96 -10.01
N ARG A 189 27.92 11.67 -8.89
CA ARG A 189 27.78 11.07 -7.57
C ARG A 189 26.42 10.40 -7.40
N GLY A 190 25.44 10.87 -8.15
CA GLY A 190 24.08 10.37 -8.10
C GLY A 190 23.38 10.38 -9.44
N ALA A 191 22.54 9.38 -9.66
CA ALA A 191 21.64 9.28 -10.80
C ALA A 191 20.18 9.19 -10.33
N LEU A 192 19.31 9.97 -10.96
CA LEU A 192 17.87 9.90 -10.75
C LEU A 192 17.22 9.15 -11.90
N MET A 193 16.65 7.98 -11.62
CA MET A 193 15.85 7.22 -12.57
C MET A 193 14.40 7.74 -12.54
N VAL A 194 13.94 8.25 -13.68
CA VAL A 194 12.60 8.82 -13.83
C VAL A 194 11.80 8.01 -14.82
N GLY A 195 10.52 7.77 -14.54
CA GLY A 195 9.63 7.11 -15.49
C GLY A 195 8.37 6.55 -14.86
N PRO A 196 7.40 6.12 -15.67
CA PRO A 196 6.16 5.51 -15.17
C PRO A 196 6.39 4.31 -14.25
N PRO A 197 5.41 3.95 -13.41
CA PRO A 197 5.50 2.74 -12.60
C PRO A 197 5.59 1.49 -13.48
N GLY A 198 6.31 0.47 -13.00
CA GLY A 198 6.43 -0.80 -13.71
C GLY A 198 7.40 -0.84 -14.90
N THR A 199 8.13 0.24 -15.20
CA THR A 199 9.09 0.28 -16.32
C THR A 199 10.43 -0.39 -16.03
N GLY A 200 10.66 -0.90 -14.81
CA GLY A 200 11.86 -1.66 -14.47
C GLY A 200 13.01 -0.84 -13.86
N LYS A 201 12.76 0.35 -13.32
CA LYS A 201 13.77 1.21 -12.66
C LYS A 201 14.59 0.45 -11.62
N THR A 202 13.92 -0.22 -10.70
CA THR A 202 14.56 -1.05 -9.65
C THR A 202 15.36 -2.22 -10.24
N LEU A 203 14.87 -2.83 -11.33
CA LEU A 203 15.55 -3.90 -12.04
C LEU A 203 16.83 -3.38 -12.70
N LEU A 204 16.76 -2.23 -13.37
CA LEU A 204 17.92 -1.58 -14.00
C LEU A 204 18.97 -1.21 -12.96
N ALA A 205 18.60 -0.66 -11.81
CA ALA A 205 19.52 -0.34 -10.72
C ALA A 205 20.26 -1.60 -10.21
N ARG A 206 19.56 -2.72 -10.06
CA ARG A 206 20.17 -4.00 -9.71
C ARG A 206 21.09 -4.53 -10.81
N ALA A 207 20.71 -4.33 -12.07
CA ALA A 207 21.52 -4.76 -13.20
C ALA A 207 22.84 -3.97 -13.30
N ILE A 208 22.84 -2.67 -12.95
CA ILE A 208 24.06 -1.88 -12.85
C ILE A 208 25.01 -2.48 -11.82
N ALA A 209 24.50 -2.83 -10.64
CA ALA A 209 25.31 -3.45 -9.59
C ALA A 209 25.86 -4.83 -9.99
N GLY A 210 25.02 -5.67 -10.59
CA GLY A 210 25.43 -7.00 -11.06
C GLY A 210 26.43 -6.96 -12.20
N GLU A 211 26.28 -5.99 -13.13
CA GLU A 211 27.20 -5.78 -14.24
C GLU A 211 28.55 -5.24 -13.76
N ALA A 212 28.51 -4.33 -12.78
CA ALA A 212 29.70 -3.76 -12.14
C ALA A 212 30.35 -4.71 -11.11
N ARG A 213 29.65 -5.72 -10.64
CA ARG A 213 30.02 -6.65 -9.58
C ARG A 213 30.37 -5.93 -8.29
N VAL A 214 29.44 -5.10 -7.83
CA VAL A 214 29.58 -4.34 -6.58
C VAL A 214 28.41 -4.61 -5.64
N PRO A 215 28.58 -4.45 -4.32
CA PRO A 215 27.50 -4.55 -3.34
C PRO A 215 26.38 -3.55 -3.62
N PHE A 216 25.12 -3.95 -3.34
CA PHE A 216 23.93 -3.19 -3.60
C PHE A 216 23.12 -2.98 -2.32
N PHE A 217 23.03 -1.73 -1.86
CA PHE A 217 22.18 -1.33 -0.76
C PHE A 217 20.83 -0.86 -1.30
N SER A 218 19.74 -1.46 -0.87
CA SER A 218 18.39 -1.06 -1.31
C SER A 218 17.52 -0.64 -0.14
N ILE A 219 16.88 0.51 -0.27
CA ILE A 219 15.94 1.06 0.70
C ILE A 219 14.81 1.77 -0.04
N SER A 220 13.60 1.80 0.55
CA SER A 220 12.51 2.65 0.06
C SER A 220 12.56 4.01 0.76
N GLY A 221 12.24 5.09 0.02
CA GLY A 221 12.07 6.42 0.60
C GLY A 221 11.06 6.43 1.74
N SER A 222 10.04 5.59 1.68
CA SER A 222 9.06 5.42 2.76
C SER A 222 9.64 4.88 4.07
N ASP A 223 10.74 4.12 4.02
CA ASP A 223 11.41 3.58 5.21
C ASP A 223 12.11 4.67 6.04
N PHE A 224 12.32 5.84 5.47
CA PHE A 224 12.87 7.00 6.18
C PHE A 224 11.79 7.84 6.87
N VAL A 225 10.52 7.68 6.50
CA VAL A 225 9.42 8.46 7.09
C VAL A 225 8.93 7.74 8.34
N GLU A 226 9.16 8.35 9.50
CA GLU A 226 8.76 7.82 10.80
C GLU A 226 8.01 8.90 11.60
N MET A 227 7.30 8.51 12.66
CA MET A 227 6.58 9.47 13.50
C MET A 227 7.50 10.22 14.49
N PHE A 228 8.72 9.71 14.71
CA PHE A 228 9.65 10.30 15.67
C PHE A 228 10.70 11.14 14.96
N VAL A 229 10.80 12.40 15.34
CA VAL A 229 11.77 13.35 14.77
C VAL A 229 13.21 12.85 14.93
N GLY A 230 13.97 12.88 13.85
CA GLY A 230 15.39 12.51 13.81
C GLY A 230 15.69 11.04 13.56
N VAL A 231 14.71 10.14 13.58
CA VAL A 231 14.92 8.70 13.30
C VAL A 231 15.27 8.50 11.83
N GLY A 232 14.54 9.15 10.91
CA GLY A 232 14.82 9.09 9.48
C GLY A 232 16.23 9.60 9.15
N ALA A 233 16.61 10.74 9.71
CA ALA A 233 17.96 11.29 9.54
C ALA A 233 19.06 10.36 10.08
N SER A 234 18.82 9.70 11.20
CA SER A 234 19.74 8.70 11.76
C SER A 234 19.91 7.48 10.86
N ARG A 235 18.81 7.00 10.25
CA ARG A 235 18.86 5.88 9.28
C ARG A 235 19.61 6.24 8.00
N VAL A 236 19.42 7.45 7.51
CA VAL A 236 20.21 7.97 6.36
C VAL A 236 21.69 7.89 6.71
N ARG A 237 22.11 8.47 7.82
CA ARG A 237 23.51 8.47 8.25
C ARG A 237 24.07 7.05 8.39
N ASP A 238 23.37 6.16 9.07
CA ASP A 238 23.81 4.77 9.28
C ASP A 238 23.95 4.02 7.93
N MET A 239 23.03 4.24 6.99
CA MET A 239 23.11 3.66 5.63
C MET A 239 24.36 4.12 4.90
N PHE A 240 24.66 5.43 4.91
CA PHE A 240 25.83 5.97 4.26
C PHE A 240 27.14 5.53 4.94
N GLU A 241 27.17 5.43 6.26
CA GLU A 241 28.31 4.87 7.01
C GLU A 241 28.56 3.39 6.67
N GLN A 242 27.49 2.61 6.50
CA GLN A 242 27.63 1.23 6.06
C GLN A 242 28.14 1.13 4.63
N ALA A 243 27.62 1.95 3.72
CA ALA A 243 28.07 1.99 2.33
C ALA A 243 29.58 2.35 2.21
N LYS A 244 30.05 3.30 3.02
CA LYS A 244 31.50 3.65 3.07
C LYS A 244 32.39 2.48 3.45
N LYS A 245 31.91 1.55 4.28
CA LYS A 245 32.66 0.35 4.66
C LYS A 245 32.73 -0.71 3.57
N HIS A 246 31.83 -0.64 2.59
CA HIS A 246 31.70 -1.62 1.50
C HIS A 246 31.98 -1.01 0.12
N ALA A 247 32.65 0.13 0.07
CA ALA A 247 33.02 0.77 -1.18
C ALA A 247 34.05 -0.08 -1.97
N PRO A 248 33.93 -0.20 -3.32
CA PRO A 248 32.91 0.43 -4.17
C PRO A 248 31.52 -0.24 -4.06
N CYS A 249 30.43 0.56 -4.02
CA CYS A 249 29.08 0.04 -3.91
C CYS A 249 28.03 0.99 -4.50
N ILE A 250 26.81 0.49 -4.65
CA ILE A 250 25.64 1.28 -5.06
C ILE A 250 24.65 1.39 -3.91
N ILE A 251 24.19 2.62 -3.64
CA ILE A 251 23.04 2.90 -2.77
C ILE A 251 21.83 3.16 -3.67
N PHE A 252 20.79 2.37 -3.55
CA PHE A 252 19.55 2.54 -4.29
C PHE A 252 18.41 2.98 -3.37
N ILE A 253 17.79 4.11 -3.69
CA ILE A 253 16.66 4.68 -2.96
C ILE A 253 15.44 4.65 -3.88
N ASP A 254 14.53 3.71 -3.65
CA ASP A 254 13.27 3.66 -4.39
C ASP A 254 12.26 4.66 -3.83
N GLU A 255 11.35 5.16 -4.65
CA GLU A 255 10.30 6.11 -4.25
C GLU A 255 10.86 7.33 -3.49
N ILE A 256 11.92 7.95 -4.01
CA ILE A 256 12.57 9.10 -3.36
C ILE A 256 11.61 10.27 -3.09
N ASP A 257 10.52 10.38 -3.84
CA ASP A 257 9.48 11.38 -3.67
C ASP A 257 8.73 11.26 -2.34
N ALA A 258 8.82 10.12 -1.63
CA ALA A 258 8.30 10.01 -0.27
C ALA A 258 9.00 10.96 0.73
N VAL A 259 10.29 11.24 0.52
CA VAL A 259 11.13 12.09 1.36
C VAL A 259 11.48 13.41 0.68
N GLY A 260 11.70 13.37 -0.64
CA GLY A 260 12.26 14.44 -1.46
C GLY A 260 11.28 15.49 -1.94
N ARG A 261 10.06 15.57 -1.41
CA ARG A 261 9.05 16.56 -1.85
C ARG A 261 9.45 17.98 -1.53
N HIS A 262 8.99 18.91 -2.40
CA HIS A 262 9.04 20.35 -2.19
C HIS A 262 8.59 20.77 -0.79
N ARG A 263 9.25 21.79 -0.22
CA ARG A 263 8.91 22.45 1.03
C ARG A 263 7.58 23.16 0.86
N GLY A 264 6.47 22.49 1.15
CA GLY A 264 5.13 23.08 1.16
C GLY A 264 4.77 23.52 2.57
N ALA A 265 4.11 24.67 2.70
CA ALA A 265 3.61 25.18 3.97
C ALA A 265 2.45 24.31 4.49
N GLY A 266 2.75 23.15 5.05
CA GLY A 266 1.81 22.27 5.73
C GLY A 266 1.91 22.45 7.25
N LEU A 267 0.80 22.81 7.89
CA LEU A 267 0.67 22.86 9.36
C LEU A 267 0.50 21.43 9.91
N GLY A 268 1.62 20.74 10.24
CA GLY A 268 1.53 19.43 10.90
C GLY A 268 2.90 18.81 11.16
N GLY A 269 3.12 18.25 12.36
CA GLY A 269 4.41 17.72 12.86
C GLY A 269 5.06 16.58 12.08
N GLY A 270 4.47 16.10 10.98
CA GLY A 270 5.10 15.13 10.08
C GLY A 270 5.92 15.76 8.95
N HIS A 271 5.91 17.08 8.81
CA HIS A 271 6.70 17.79 7.81
C HIS A 271 8.14 18.04 8.28
N ASP A 272 8.32 18.36 9.56
CA ASP A 272 9.65 18.65 10.14
C ASP A 272 10.59 17.42 10.06
N GLU A 273 10.05 16.23 10.23
CA GLU A 273 10.83 14.99 10.17
C GLU A 273 11.30 14.69 8.74
N ARG A 274 10.42 14.85 7.75
CA ARG A 274 10.77 14.64 6.33
C ARG A 274 11.81 15.66 5.87
N GLU A 275 11.65 16.94 6.26
CA GLU A 275 12.61 17.98 5.92
C GLU A 275 13.97 17.74 6.59
N GLN A 276 13.99 17.30 7.84
CA GLN A 276 15.23 16.92 8.52
C GLN A 276 15.92 15.74 7.83
N THR A 277 15.15 14.74 7.41
CA THR A 277 15.65 13.57 6.70
C THR A 277 16.20 13.93 5.33
N LEU A 278 15.48 14.79 4.58
CA LEU A 278 15.95 15.31 3.30
C LEU A 278 17.26 16.10 3.47
N ASN A 279 17.32 17.01 4.44
CA ASN A 279 18.52 17.79 4.72
C ASN A 279 19.70 16.88 5.08
N GLN A 280 19.48 15.81 5.86
CA GLN A 280 20.53 14.83 6.16
C GLN A 280 21.00 14.09 4.90
N LEU A 281 20.06 13.69 4.01
CA LEU A 281 20.40 13.06 2.74
C LEU A 281 21.29 13.98 1.88
N LEU A 282 20.92 15.26 1.78
CA LEU A 282 21.71 16.25 1.07
C LEU A 282 23.11 16.43 1.65
N VAL A 283 23.23 16.48 2.98
CA VAL A 283 24.52 16.57 3.69
C VAL A 283 25.40 15.34 3.43
N GLU A 284 24.83 14.13 3.50
CA GLU A 284 25.59 12.91 3.23
C GLU A 284 26.06 12.84 1.77
N MET A 285 25.21 13.24 0.81
CA MET A 285 25.59 13.29 -0.60
C MET A 285 26.67 14.34 -0.89
N ASP A 286 26.59 15.52 -0.25
CA ASP A 286 27.62 16.57 -0.41
C ASP A 286 28.95 16.16 0.26
N GLY A 287 28.88 15.35 1.31
CA GLY A 287 30.03 14.86 2.09
C GLY A 287 30.86 13.75 1.43
N PHE A 288 30.45 13.23 0.27
CA PHE A 288 31.27 12.26 -0.48
C PHE A 288 32.40 12.96 -1.26
N GLU A 289 33.59 12.47 -1.08
CA GLU A 289 34.65 12.75 -2.04
C GLU A 289 34.46 11.83 -3.26
N GLY A 290 34.53 12.38 -4.48
CA GLY A 290 34.29 11.63 -5.72
C GLY A 290 35.25 10.46 -5.98
N THR A 291 36.13 10.16 -5.02
CA THR A 291 37.12 9.09 -5.05
C THR A 291 36.67 7.83 -4.28
N GLU A 292 35.58 7.91 -3.51
CA GLU A 292 35.15 6.79 -2.62
C GLU A 292 34.50 5.62 -3.37
N GLY A 293 34.16 5.77 -4.66
CA GLY A 293 33.57 4.69 -5.46
C GLY A 293 32.12 4.35 -5.09
N ILE A 294 31.41 5.26 -4.43
CA ILE A 294 30.00 5.08 -4.07
C ILE A 294 29.13 5.86 -5.06
N ILE A 295 28.13 5.21 -5.64
CA ILE A 295 27.13 5.86 -6.50
C ILE A 295 25.76 5.74 -5.84
N VAL A 296 25.05 6.87 -5.72
CA VAL A 296 23.67 6.90 -5.21
C VAL A 296 22.71 6.91 -6.39
N ILE A 297 21.85 5.92 -6.49
CA ILE A 297 20.80 5.86 -7.51
C ILE A 297 19.46 6.03 -6.83
N ALA A 298 18.67 7.01 -7.25
CA ALA A 298 17.29 7.17 -6.76
C ALA A 298 16.30 6.90 -7.89
N ALA A 299 15.11 6.41 -7.55
CA ALA A 299 14.03 6.22 -8.49
C ALA A 299 12.76 6.96 -8.06
N THR A 300 12.07 7.57 -9.02
CA THR A 300 10.78 8.21 -8.80
C THR A 300 9.86 8.06 -10.01
N ASN A 301 8.55 8.05 -9.74
CA ASN A 301 7.51 8.14 -10.76
C ASN A 301 7.03 9.59 -10.95
N ARG A 302 7.43 10.50 -10.06
CA ARG A 302 6.96 11.89 -10.00
C ARG A 302 8.12 12.88 -9.83
N PRO A 303 8.88 13.16 -10.88
CA PRO A 303 9.98 14.11 -10.80
C PRO A 303 9.53 15.55 -10.52
N ASP A 304 8.27 15.88 -10.85
CA ASP A 304 7.62 17.18 -10.68
C ASP A 304 7.50 17.62 -9.22
N VAL A 305 7.41 16.66 -8.29
CA VAL A 305 7.24 16.94 -6.85
C VAL A 305 8.55 17.04 -6.08
N LEU A 306 9.70 16.75 -6.72
CA LEU A 306 10.99 16.71 -6.03
C LEU A 306 11.54 18.10 -5.74
N ASP A 307 12.19 18.27 -4.59
CA ASP A 307 12.90 19.49 -4.22
C ASP A 307 14.07 19.74 -5.20
N PRO A 308 14.15 20.91 -5.85
CA PRO A 308 15.22 21.25 -6.79
C PRO A 308 16.62 21.15 -6.18
N ALA A 309 16.74 21.20 -4.85
CA ALA A 309 18.00 20.99 -4.16
C ALA A 309 18.59 19.60 -4.39
N LEU A 310 17.77 18.58 -4.63
CA LEU A 310 18.22 17.23 -4.98
C LEU A 310 18.87 17.16 -6.37
N LEU A 311 18.41 18.00 -7.30
CA LEU A 311 18.84 18.00 -8.71
C LEU A 311 20.05 18.90 -8.98
N ARG A 312 20.66 19.49 -7.93
CA ARG A 312 21.84 20.33 -8.08
C ARG A 312 23.08 19.50 -8.43
N PRO A 313 24.03 20.06 -9.21
CA PRO A 313 25.29 19.39 -9.49
C PRO A 313 26.01 18.92 -8.22
N GLY A 314 26.53 17.69 -8.26
CA GLY A 314 27.17 17.03 -7.13
C GLY A 314 26.22 16.16 -6.28
N ARG A 315 24.92 16.10 -6.63
CA ARG A 315 23.89 15.25 -6.03
C ARG A 315 23.31 14.33 -7.09
N PHE A 316 22.01 14.43 -7.42
CA PHE A 316 21.42 13.71 -8.56
C PHE A 316 21.59 14.55 -9.83
N ASP A 317 22.80 14.63 -10.31
CA ASP A 317 23.19 15.46 -11.45
C ASP A 317 22.96 14.77 -12.81
N ARG A 318 22.71 13.46 -12.80
CA ARG A 318 22.31 12.72 -14.00
C ARG A 318 20.86 12.22 -13.85
N GLN A 319 20.05 12.52 -14.86
CA GLN A 319 18.70 11.98 -14.98
C GLN A 319 18.68 10.90 -16.05
N VAL A 320 18.21 9.71 -15.70
CA VAL A 320 18.05 8.57 -16.59
C VAL A 320 16.55 8.31 -16.77
N VAL A 321 16.05 8.51 -17.98
CA VAL A 321 14.63 8.32 -18.29
C VAL A 321 14.39 6.87 -18.65
N VAL A 322 13.58 6.17 -17.85
CA VAL A 322 13.15 4.80 -18.12
C VAL A 322 11.68 4.85 -18.56
N GLY A 323 11.47 5.07 -19.85
CA GLY A 323 10.16 5.20 -20.47
C GLY A 323 9.40 3.88 -20.60
N LEU A 324 8.18 3.97 -21.15
CA LEU A 324 7.45 2.78 -21.58
C LEU A 324 8.15 2.16 -22.79
N PRO A 325 8.19 0.80 -22.89
CA PRO A 325 8.87 0.14 -23.98
C PRO A 325 8.14 0.32 -25.31
N ASP A 326 8.87 0.51 -26.39
CA ASP A 326 8.37 0.46 -27.76
C ASP A 326 7.97 -0.97 -28.16
N VAL A 327 7.47 -1.16 -29.38
CA VAL A 327 7.06 -2.51 -29.89
C VAL A 327 8.18 -3.53 -29.79
N ARG A 328 9.43 -3.13 -30.08
CA ARG A 328 10.60 -4.02 -30.02
C ARG A 328 10.95 -4.35 -28.59
N GLY A 329 10.93 -3.36 -27.72
CA GLY A 329 11.15 -3.52 -26.29
C GLY A 329 10.10 -4.44 -25.66
N ARG A 330 8.81 -4.28 -26.01
CA ARG A 330 7.74 -5.18 -25.55
C ARG A 330 7.96 -6.61 -26.02
N GLU A 331 8.38 -6.83 -27.27
CA GLU A 331 8.72 -8.15 -27.76
C GLU A 331 9.87 -8.78 -26.96
N GLN A 332 10.92 -8.01 -26.66
CA GLN A 332 12.05 -8.48 -25.86
C GLN A 332 11.62 -8.83 -24.43
N ILE A 333 10.84 -7.96 -23.78
CA ILE A 333 10.33 -8.17 -22.41
C ILE A 333 9.45 -9.43 -22.35
N LEU A 334 8.51 -9.59 -23.31
CA LEU A 334 7.67 -10.78 -23.39
C LEU A 334 8.52 -12.05 -23.52
N LYS A 335 9.54 -12.06 -24.39
CA LYS A 335 10.45 -13.21 -24.52
C LYS A 335 11.17 -13.54 -23.22
N VAL A 336 11.55 -12.54 -22.42
CA VAL A 336 12.20 -12.78 -21.11
C VAL A 336 11.23 -13.46 -20.15
N HIS A 337 9.99 -12.95 -20.03
CA HIS A 337 9.01 -13.52 -19.10
C HIS A 337 8.46 -14.87 -19.54
N MET A 338 8.38 -15.09 -20.85
CA MET A 338 7.89 -16.35 -21.43
C MET A 338 8.89 -17.52 -21.34
N LYS A 339 10.18 -17.28 -21.08
CA LYS A 339 11.21 -18.33 -20.95
C LYS A 339 10.86 -19.43 -19.95
N ARG A 340 10.06 -19.13 -18.95
CA ARG A 340 9.69 -20.05 -17.86
C ARG A 340 8.31 -20.68 -18.02
N VAL A 341 7.61 -20.35 -19.09
CA VAL A 341 6.23 -20.78 -19.34
C VAL A 341 6.21 -21.76 -20.52
N PRO A 342 5.59 -22.94 -20.38
CA PRO A 342 5.43 -23.85 -21.51
C PRO A 342 4.42 -23.25 -22.50
N LEU A 343 4.89 -22.89 -23.70
CA LEU A 343 4.09 -22.26 -24.74
C LEU A 343 3.72 -23.28 -25.81
N ALA A 344 2.58 -23.09 -26.45
CA ALA A 344 2.19 -23.76 -27.66
C ALA A 344 2.83 -23.11 -28.90
N ASP A 345 2.89 -23.83 -30.01
CA ASP A 345 3.53 -23.36 -31.26
C ASP A 345 2.77 -22.21 -31.95
N ASP A 346 1.50 -21.98 -31.56
CA ASP A 346 0.62 -20.92 -32.09
C ASP A 346 0.90 -19.53 -31.50
N VAL A 347 1.75 -19.44 -30.46
CA VAL A 347 1.99 -18.19 -29.75
C VAL A 347 2.96 -17.29 -30.53
N GLU A 348 2.41 -16.22 -31.12
CA GLU A 348 3.17 -15.20 -31.83
C GLU A 348 3.50 -14.00 -30.92
N VAL A 349 4.74 -13.97 -30.38
CA VAL A 349 5.20 -12.89 -29.49
C VAL A 349 5.12 -11.52 -30.14
N LYS A 350 5.41 -11.40 -31.44
CA LYS A 350 5.31 -10.13 -32.19
C LYS A 350 3.90 -9.60 -32.24
N TYR A 351 2.92 -10.49 -32.40
CA TYR A 351 1.52 -10.11 -32.42
C TYR A 351 1.08 -9.59 -31.05
N LEU A 352 1.48 -10.25 -29.97
CA LEU A 352 1.22 -9.82 -28.60
C LEU A 352 1.86 -8.46 -28.31
N ALA A 353 3.11 -8.24 -28.73
CA ALA A 353 3.82 -6.98 -28.54
C ALA A 353 3.13 -5.81 -29.27
N ARG A 354 2.61 -6.04 -30.47
CA ARG A 354 1.80 -5.04 -31.20
C ARG A 354 0.45 -4.81 -30.53
N GLY A 355 -0.16 -5.86 -29.98
CA GLY A 355 -1.45 -5.81 -29.32
C GLY A 355 -1.44 -5.22 -27.90
N THR A 356 -0.32 -4.76 -27.41
CA THR A 356 -0.16 -4.21 -26.05
C THR A 356 0.52 -2.83 -26.03
N PRO A 357 0.01 -1.83 -26.79
CA PRO A 357 0.57 -0.48 -26.76
C PRO A 357 0.38 0.13 -25.37
N GLY A 358 1.39 0.87 -24.90
CA GLY A 358 1.36 1.53 -23.60
C GLY A 358 1.56 0.62 -22.38
N PHE A 359 1.78 -0.70 -22.57
CA PHE A 359 2.09 -1.60 -21.47
C PHE A 359 3.51 -1.37 -20.96
N SER A 360 3.63 -1.30 -19.64
CA SER A 360 4.92 -1.34 -18.94
C SER A 360 5.49 -2.76 -18.87
N GLY A 361 6.73 -2.91 -18.45
CA GLY A 361 7.32 -4.23 -18.22
C GLY A 361 6.56 -5.07 -17.20
N ALA A 362 5.99 -4.43 -16.17
CA ALA A 362 5.17 -5.10 -15.16
C ALA A 362 3.82 -5.58 -15.74
N ASP A 363 3.19 -4.80 -16.63
CA ASP A 363 1.95 -5.19 -17.29
C ASP A 363 2.17 -6.38 -18.23
N LEU A 364 3.29 -6.40 -18.94
CA LEU A 364 3.68 -7.53 -19.80
C LEU A 364 3.98 -8.79 -19.00
N ALA A 365 4.66 -8.67 -17.85
CA ALA A 365 4.87 -9.78 -16.92
C ALA A 365 3.55 -10.32 -16.38
N ASN A 366 2.62 -9.42 -16.03
CA ASN A 366 1.28 -9.79 -15.59
C ASN A 366 0.48 -10.46 -16.70
N LEU A 367 0.59 -10.00 -17.96
CA LEU A 367 -0.04 -10.64 -19.12
C LEU A 367 0.38 -12.12 -19.26
N VAL A 368 1.68 -12.39 -19.17
CA VAL A 368 2.20 -13.76 -19.23
C VAL A 368 1.69 -14.61 -18.07
N ASN A 369 1.67 -14.05 -16.87
CA ASN A 369 1.15 -14.73 -15.68
C ASN A 369 -0.34 -15.03 -15.78
N GLU A 370 -1.16 -14.06 -16.20
CA GLU A 370 -2.61 -14.25 -16.38
C GLU A 370 -2.94 -15.26 -17.46
N ALA A 371 -2.19 -15.28 -18.56
CA ALA A 371 -2.34 -16.31 -19.61
C ALA A 371 -2.06 -17.71 -19.06
N ALA A 372 -0.98 -17.87 -18.27
CA ALA A 372 -0.69 -19.14 -17.61
C ALA A 372 -1.79 -19.55 -16.61
N LEU A 373 -2.38 -18.61 -15.88
CA LEU A 373 -3.51 -18.87 -14.98
C LEU A 373 -4.77 -19.29 -15.76
N PHE A 374 -5.04 -18.71 -16.94
CA PHE A 374 -6.15 -19.13 -17.79
C PHE A 374 -5.95 -20.56 -18.34
N ALA A 375 -4.75 -20.89 -18.80
CA ALA A 375 -4.41 -22.24 -19.23
C ALA A 375 -4.55 -23.27 -18.10
N ALA A 376 -4.05 -22.93 -16.90
CA ALA A 376 -4.14 -23.78 -15.72
C ALA A 376 -5.60 -24.06 -15.30
N ARG A 377 -6.48 -23.06 -15.35
CA ARG A 377 -7.94 -23.24 -15.07
C ARG A 377 -8.64 -24.19 -16.01
N LYS A 378 -8.13 -24.29 -17.25
CA LYS A 378 -8.64 -25.24 -18.27
C LYS A 378 -7.90 -26.59 -18.24
N ASN A 379 -7.02 -26.83 -17.25
CA ASN A 379 -6.16 -28.02 -17.14
C ASN A 379 -5.30 -28.28 -18.39
N LYS A 380 -4.93 -27.21 -19.13
CA LYS A 380 -4.01 -27.31 -20.29
C LYS A 380 -2.57 -27.53 -19.79
N ARG A 381 -1.75 -28.20 -20.62
CA ARG A 381 -0.32 -28.44 -20.33
C ARG A 381 0.58 -27.34 -20.88
N VAL A 382 0.10 -26.59 -21.86
CA VAL A 382 0.77 -25.48 -22.54
C VAL A 382 -0.15 -24.28 -22.60
N VAL A 383 0.43 -23.09 -22.69
CA VAL A 383 -0.31 -21.83 -22.84
C VAL A 383 -0.43 -21.54 -24.32
N GLU A 384 -1.65 -21.41 -24.80
CA GLU A 384 -1.99 -21.13 -26.19
C GLU A 384 -2.24 -19.64 -26.44
N MET A 385 -2.26 -19.22 -27.71
CA MET A 385 -2.53 -17.82 -28.09
C MET A 385 -3.88 -17.33 -27.56
N GLU A 386 -4.89 -18.19 -27.54
CA GLU A 386 -6.23 -17.88 -26.99
C GLU A 386 -6.18 -17.46 -25.50
N ASP A 387 -5.30 -18.09 -24.71
CA ASP A 387 -5.16 -17.78 -23.29
C ASP A 387 -4.50 -16.40 -23.09
N PHE A 388 -3.56 -16.02 -23.96
CA PHE A 388 -2.99 -14.66 -24.01
C PHE A 388 -4.01 -13.60 -24.43
N GLU A 389 -4.85 -13.90 -25.41
CA GLU A 389 -5.93 -12.98 -25.82
C GLU A 389 -6.92 -12.75 -24.68
N LYS A 390 -7.33 -13.79 -23.97
CA LYS A 390 -8.19 -13.66 -22.79
C LYS A 390 -7.52 -12.89 -21.64
N ALA A 391 -6.23 -13.11 -21.44
CA ALA A 391 -5.45 -12.36 -20.44
C ALA A 391 -5.35 -10.87 -20.81
N LYS A 392 -5.11 -10.56 -22.08
CA LYS A 392 -5.08 -9.20 -22.61
C LYS A 392 -6.43 -8.52 -22.44
N ASP A 393 -7.51 -9.19 -22.84
CA ASP A 393 -8.88 -8.69 -22.66
C ASP A 393 -9.18 -8.39 -21.17
N LYS A 394 -8.79 -9.28 -20.27
CA LYS A 394 -8.97 -9.07 -18.82
C LYS A 394 -8.20 -7.86 -18.30
N ILE A 395 -6.98 -7.63 -18.76
CA ILE A 395 -6.14 -6.53 -18.32
C ILE A 395 -6.65 -5.20 -18.88
N LEU A 396 -6.98 -5.15 -20.16
CA LEU A 396 -7.39 -3.93 -20.85
C LEU A 396 -8.85 -3.54 -20.55
N MET A 397 -9.75 -4.51 -20.48
CA MET A 397 -11.20 -4.28 -20.36
C MET A 397 -11.77 -4.65 -18.99
N GLY A 398 -10.98 -5.31 -18.12
CA GLY A 398 -11.43 -5.80 -16.82
C GLY A 398 -12.08 -7.19 -16.86
N VAL A 399 -12.49 -7.66 -15.69
CA VAL A 399 -13.09 -9.00 -15.53
C VAL A 399 -14.52 -9.01 -16.05
N GLU A 400 -14.89 -10.05 -16.81
CA GLU A 400 -16.27 -10.28 -17.28
C GLU A 400 -17.23 -10.51 -16.11
N ARG A 401 -18.36 -9.81 -16.11
CA ARG A 401 -19.43 -9.98 -15.13
C ARG A 401 -20.49 -10.95 -15.65
N LYS A 402 -20.18 -12.23 -15.69
CA LYS A 402 -21.09 -13.29 -16.19
C LYS A 402 -22.37 -13.43 -15.33
N SER A 403 -22.38 -12.94 -14.12
CA SER A 403 -23.55 -12.99 -13.23
C SER A 403 -24.53 -11.83 -13.44
N MET A 404 -24.16 -10.83 -14.25
CA MET A 404 -25.02 -9.70 -14.53
C MET A 404 -25.91 -10.03 -15.73
N VAL A 405 -27.18 -10.29 -15.46
CA VAL A 405 -28.18 -10.52 -16.52
C VAL A 405 -28.73 -9.18 -16.98
N MET A 406 -28.41 -8.79 -18.20
CA MET A 406 -29.01 -7.62 -18.84
C MET A 406 -30.36 -7.98 -19.44
N SER A 407 -31.32 -7.07 -19.38
CA SER A 407 -32.58 -7.20 -20.13
C SER A 407 -32.32 -7.15 -21.62
N ASP A 408 -33.22 -7.72 -22.42
CA ASP A 408 -33.10 -7.66 -23.90
C ASP A 408 -33.12 -6.24 -24.45
N GLU A 409 -33.82 -5.34 -23.76
CA GLU A 409 -33.83 -3.91 -24.11
C GLU A 409 -32.47 -3.26 -23.84
N GLU A 410 -31.84 -3.55 -22.68
CA GLU A 410 -30.52 -3.04 -22.34
C GLU A 410 -29.43 -3.63 -23.25
N LYS A 411 -29.50 -4.92 -23.58
CA LYS A 411 -28.59 -5.55 -24.56
C LYS A 411 -28.69 -4.88 -25.93
N LYS A 412 -29.92 -4.63 -26.39
CA LYS A 412 -30.16 -3.97 -27.67
C LYS A 412 -29.62 -2.54 -27.65
N LEU A 413 -29.89 -1.79 -26.60
CA LEU A 413 -29.42 -0.41 -26.44
C LEU A 413 -27.89 -0.35 -26.43
N THR A 414 -27.24 -1.18 -25.62
CA THR A 414 -25.78 -1.28 -25.56
C THR A 414 -25.20 -1.70 -26.91
N ALA A 415 -25.82 -2.64 -27.62
CA ALA A 415 -25.34 -3.08 -28.92
C ALA A 415 -25.31 -1.96 -29.96
N TYR A 416 -26.37 -1.10 -30.00
CA TYR A 416 -26.37 0.05 -30.87
C TYR A 416 -25.39 1.12 -30.43
N HIS A 417 -25.24 1.35 -29.14
CA HIS A 417 -24.25 2.27 -28.57
C HIS A 417 -22.84 1.92 -29.03
N GLU A 418 -22.42 0.68 -28.82
CA GLU A 418 -21.10 0.20 -29.21
C GLU A 418 -20.89 0.14 -30.72
N ALA A 419 -21.96 -0.25 -31.45
CA ALA A 419 -21.92 -0.20 -32.91
C ALA A 419 -21.74 1.24 -33.42
N GLY A 420 -22.34 2.22 -32.77
CA GLY A 420 -22.19 3.64 -33.11
C GLY A 420 -20.74 4.09 -33.01
N HIS A 421 -20.06 3.78 -31.91
CA HIS A 421 -18.63 4.07 -31.74
C HIS A 421 -17.78 3.41 -32.83
N ALA A 422 -18.03 2.15 -33.12
CA ALA A 422 -17.27 1.39 -34.09
C ALA A 422 -17.46 1.92 -35.52
N ILE A 423 -18.70 2.18 -35.95
CA ILE A 423 -19.01 2.69 -37.29
C ILE A 423 -18.40 4.07 -37.51
N VAL A 424 -18.55 4.98 -36.55
CA VAL A 424 -17.93 6.31 -36.65
C VAL A 424 -16.42 6.20 -36.67
N GLY A 425 -15.82 5.44 -35.75
CA GLY A 425 -14.36 5.26 -35.68
C GLY A 425 -13.75 4.68 -36.96
N LEU A 426 -14.45 3.75 -37.63
CA LEU A 426 -14.04 3.17 -38.92
C LEU A 426 -14.24 4.10 -40.12
N SER A 427 -15.10 5.09 -39.99
CA SER A 427 -15.47 5.98 -41.12
C SER A 427 -14.73 7.33 -41.09
N VAL A 428 -14.13 7.70 -39.96
CA VAL A 428 -13.34 8.94 -39.84
C VAL A 428 -11.87 8.70 -40.18
N PRO A 429 -11.13 9.71 -40.72
CA PRO A 429 -9.74 9.58 -41.09
C PRO A 429 -8.82 9.55 -39.84
N GLU A 430 -7.65 8.96 -40.00
CA GLU A 430 -6.58 8.91 -38.98
C GLU A 430 -7.00 8.36 -37.61
N HIS A 431 -8.14 7.68 -37.52
CA HIS A 431 -8.55 6.99 -36.30
C HIS A 431 -7.82 5.65 -36.15
N ASP A 432 -7.58 5.24 -34.93
CA ASP A 432 -7.00 3.92 -34.66
C ASP A 432 -8.03 2.83 -35.07
N PRO A 433 -7.60 1.70 -35.67
CA PRO A 433 -8.52 0.66 -36.11
C PRO A 433 -9.26 0.01 -34.94
N VAL A 434 -10.51 -0.39 -35.19
CA VAL A 434 -11.30 -1.15 -34.23
C VAL A 434 -10.69 -2.55 -34.08
N TYR A 435 -10.36 -2.89 -32.86
CA TYR A 435 -9.80 -4.21 -32.52
C TYR A 435 -10.91 -5.21 -32.19
N LYS A 436 -11.84 -4.83 -31.32
CA LYS A 436 -12.92 -5.66 -30.82
C LYS A 436 -14.06 -4.80 -30.31
N VAL A 437 -15.31 -5.28 -30.47
CA VAL A 437 -16.51 -4.67 -29.89
C VAL A 437 -17.22 -5.74 -29.05
N SER A 438 -17.65 -5.38 -27.84
CA SER A 438 -18.30 -6.33 -26.92
C SER A 438 -19.40 -5.64 -26.13
N ILE A 439 -20.51 -6.36 -25.95
CA ILE A 439 -21.61 -5.95 -25.05
C ILE A 439 -21.61 -6.76 -23.76
N MET A 440 -20.54 -7.53 -23.50
CA MET A 440 -20.35 -8.21 -22.23
C MET A 440 -19.98 -7.22 -21.13
N PRO A 441 -20.76 -7.14 -20.03
CA PRO A 441 -20.46 -6.20 -18.96
C PRO A 441 -19.08 -6.47 -18.33
N ARG A 442 -18.28 -5.42 -18.24
CA ARG A 442 -16.93 -5.48 -17.64
C ARG A 442 -16.70 -4.29 -16.71
N GLY A 443 -16.26 -4.54 -15.50
CA GLY A 443 -16.04 -3.47 -14.52
C GLY A 443 -17.31 -2.61 -14.31
N ARG A 444 -17.28 -1.35 -14.72
CA ARG A 444 -18.44 -0.41 -14.69
C ARG A 444 -19.11 -0.23 -16.03
N ALA A 445 -18.52 -0.71 -17.13
CA ALA A 445 -19.06 -0.57 -18.47
C ALA A 445 -19.99 -1.74 -18.81
N LEU A 446 -21.09 -1.45 -19.48
CA LEU A 446 -22.04 -2.44 -20.01
C LEU A 446 -21.58 -3.01 -21.35
N GLY A 447 -20.83 -2.23 -22.12
CA GLY A 447 -20.18 -2.61 -23.36
C GLY A 447 -18.84 -1.91 -23.52
N ILE A 448 -18.10 -2.24 -24.55
CA ILE A 448 -16.83 -1.61 -24.88
C ILE A 448 -16.50 -1.76 -26.37
N THR A 449 -16.16 -0.64 -27.00
CA THR A 449 -15.53 -0.59 -28.32
C THR A 449 -14.06 -0.28 -28.18
N MET A 450 -13.22 -1.23 -28.54
CA MET A 450 -11.78 -1.14 -28.36
C MET A 450 -11.07 -0.78 -29.65
N PHE A 451 -10.37 0.35 -29.61
CA PHE A 451 -9.48 0.79 -30.68
C PHE A 451 -8.04 0.47 -30.29
N LEU A 452 -7.26 -0.05 -31.21
CA LEU A 452 -5.89 -0.46 -30.97
C LEU A 452 -4.98 0.15 -32.04
N PRO A 453 -4.03 1.02 -31.68
CA PRO A 453 -3.11 1.62 -32.65
C PRO A 453 -2.22 0.56 -33.30
N GLU A 454 -2.00 0.67 -34.61
CA GLU A 454 -1.12 -0.26 -35.34
C GLU A 454 0.38 -0.05 -35.00
N ARG A 455 0.73 1.14 -34.52
CA ARG A 455 2.09 1.54 -34.10
C ARG A 455 2.02 2.50 -32.95
N ASP A 456 3.09 2.54 -32.17
CA ASP A 456 3.23 3.52 -31.11
C ASP A 456 3.28 4.95 -31.73
N THR A 457 2.43 5.86 -31.25
CA THR A 457 2.35 7.25 -31.71
C THR A 457 2.66 8.16 -30.55
N TYR A 458 3.65 9.06 -30.75
CA TYR A 458 4.10 10.04 -29.75
C TYR A 458 3.44 11.41 -29.91
N SER A 459 2.76 11.64 -31.03
CA SER A 459 2.03 12.88 -31.32
C SER A 459 0.72 12.56 -32.03
N ALA A 460 -0.29 13.38 -31.82
CA ALA A 460 -1.58 13.28 -32.49
C ALA A 460 -1.81 14.54 -33.36
N SER A 461 -2.24 14.35 -34.60
CA SER A 461 -2.64 15.44 -35.48
C SER A 461 -3.96 16.05 -35.02
N LYS A 462 -4.26 17.30 -35.40
CA LYS A 462 -5.59 17.91 -35.19
C LYS A 462 -6.70 17.02 -35.75
N GLN A 463 -6.46 16.44 -36.92
CA GLN A 463 -7.40 15.55 -37.58
C GLN A 463 -7.65 14.26 -36.79
N LYS A 464 -6.61 13.64 -36.22
CA LYS A 464 -6.74 12.47 -35.35
C LYS A 464 -7.55 12.79 -34.10
N LEU A 465 -7.31 13.94 -33.45
CA LEU A 465 -8.04 14.37 -32.26
C LEU A 465 -9.52 14.63 -32.56
N GLU A 466 -9.83 15.33 -33.67
CA GLU A 466 -11.21 15.54 -34.12
C GLU A 466 -11.90 14.21 -34.45
N SER A 467 -11.20 13.26 -35.05
CA SER A 467 -11.75 11.94 -35.34
C SER A 467 -12.03 11.14 -34.05
N GLN A 468 -11.19 11.26 -33.04
CA GLN A 468 -11.47 10.68 -31.72
C GLN A 468 -12.71 11.31 -31.07
N ILE A 469 -12.85 12.64 -31.12
CA ILE A 469 -14.06 13.33 -30.63
C ILE A 469 -15.31 12.84 -31.37
N SER A 470 -15.25 12.71 -32.70
CA SER A 470 -16.37 12.19 -33.49
C SER A 470 -16.74 10.77 -33.05
N SER A 471 -15.75 9.88 -32.89
CA SER A 471 -15.98 8.48 -32.46
C SER A 471 -16.64 8.40 -31.07
N LEU A 472 -16.27 9.28 -30.13
CA LEU A 472 -16.86 9.34 -28.78
C LEU A 472 -18.35 9.69 -28.80
N PHE A 473 -18.81 10.48 -29.77
CA PHE A 473 -20.24 10.78 -29.90
C PHE A 473 -21.04 9.67 -30.60
N GLY A 474 -20.37 8.69 -31.22
CA GLY A 474 -21.00 7.61 -31.96
C GLY A 474 -22.07 6.84 -31.17
N GLY A 475 -21.76 6.48 -29.91
CA GLY A 475 -22.66 5.72 -29.05
C GLY A 475 -23.96 6.48 -28.73
N ARG A 476 -23.84 7.71 -28.24
CA ARG A 476 -25.01 8.56 -27.94
C ARG A 476 -25.87 8.82 -29.15
N LEU A 477 -25.27 9.12 -30.30
CA LEU A 477 -25.99 9.39 -31.53
C LEU A 477 -26.69 8.15 -32.07
N ALA A 478 -26.11 6.98 -31.96
CA ALA A 478 -26.75 5.73 -32.31
C ALA A 478 -28.02 5.49 -31.47
N GLU A 479 -27.94 5.73 -30.13
CA GLU A 479 -29.14 5.70 -29.28
C GLU A 479 -30.20 6.70 -29.73
N GLU A 480 -29.80 7.94 -29.99
CA GLU A 480 -30.74 9.02 -30.42
C GLU A 480 -31.43 8.73 -31.75
N ILE A 481 -30.68 8.22 -32.74
CA ILE A 481 -31.20 7.92 -34.08
C ILE A 481 -32.16 6.72 -34.06
N VAL A 482 -31.83 5.67 -33.31
CA VAL A 482 -32.58 4.39 -33.32
C VAL A 482 -33.75 4.41 -32.34
N PHE A 483 -33.58 4.96 -31.16
CA PHE A 483 -34.60 4.91 -30.09
C PHE A 483 -35.30 6.25 -29.84
N GLY A 484 -34.79 7.34 -30.43
CA GLY A 484 -35.30 8.70 -30.24
C GLY A 484 -34.67 9.41 -29.04
N ARG A 485 -34.76 10.76 -29.07
CA ARG A 485 -34.12 11.66 -28.08
C ARG A 485 -34.52 11.39 -26.63
N GLU A 486 -35.77 10.96 -26.42
CA GLU A 486 -36.30 10.73 -25.06
C GLU A 486 -35.78 9.45 -24.41
N ARG A 487 -35.20 8.54 -25.21
CA ARG A 487 -34.67 7.25 -24.73
C ARG A 487 -33.13 7.19 -24.64
N VAL A 488 -32.48 8.34 -24.86
CA VAL A 488 -31.01 8.43 -24.69
C VAL A 488 -30.66 8.24 -23.23
N THR A 489 -29.65 7.40 -22.97
CA THR A 489 -29.26 7.02 -21.60
C THR A 489 -28.08 7.84 -21.05
N THR A 490 -27.79 7.65 -19.78
CA THR A 490 -26.61 8.22 -19.14
C THR A 490 -25.31 7.44 -19.46
N GLY A 491 -25.39 6.38 -20.28
CA GLY A 491 -24.25 5.55 -20.68
C GLY A 491 -23.12 6.34 -21.33
N ALA A 492 -23.47 7.37 -22.10
CA ALA A 492 -22.52 8.24 -22.79
C ALA A 492 -21.82 9.29 -21.89
N GLN A 493 -21.99 9.27 -20.55
CA GLN A 493 -21.39 10.28 -19.66
C GLN A 493 -19.86 10.37 -19.85
N ASN A 494 -19.18 9.26 -19.80
CA ASN A 494 -17.72 9.21 -19.93
C ASN A 494 -17.23 9.70 -21.29
N ASP A 495 -17.98 9.38 -22.35
CA ASP A 495 -17.65 9.80 -23.72
C ASP A 495 -17.77 11.31 -23.88
N ILE A 496 -18.82 11.90 -23.31
CA ILE A 496 -19.03 13.35 -23.31
C ILE A 496 -17.93 14.05 -22.52
N GLU A 497 -17.57 13.54 -21.34
CA GLU A 497 -16.49 14.09 -20.51
C GLU A 497 -15.14 14.04 -21.25
N ARG A 498 -14.82 12.92 -21.88
CA ARG A 498 -13.60 12.75 -22.67
C ARG A 498 -13.57 13.64 -23.90
N ALA A 499 -14.65 13.71 -24.66
CA ALA A 499 -14.79 14.58 -25.83
C ALA A 499 -14.59 16.06 -25.45
N THR A 500 -15.24 16.49 -24.36
CA THR A 500 -15.11 17.87 -23.84
C THR A 500 -13.69 18.17 -23.38
N SER A 501 -13.05 17.23 -22.68
CA SER A 501 -11.66 17.36 -22.23
C SER A 501 -10.67 17.46 -23.39
N LEU A 502 -10.86 16.64 -24.44
CA LEU A 502 -10.05 16.70 -25.65
C LEU A 502 -10.21 18.04 -26.35
N ALA A 503 -11.44 18.49 -26.60
CA ALA A 503 -11.72 19.78 -27.22
C ALA A 503 -11.12 20.94 -26.42
N ARG A 504 -11.25 20.91 -25.09
CA ARG A 504 -10.64 21.90 -24.19
C ARG A 504 -9.11 21.92 -24.32
N ASN A 505 -8.47 20.76 -24.30
CA ASN A 505 -7.02 20.66 -24.45
C ASN A 505 -6.53 21.13 -25.82
N MET A 506 -7.31 20.87 -26.89
CA MET A 506 -7.01 21.39 -28.24
C MET A 506 -6.97 22.90 -28.25
N VAL A 507 -7.89 23.56 -27.55
CA VAL A 507 -8.00 25.02 -27.51
C VAL A 507 -7.01 25.63 -26.52
N THR A 508 -6.92 25.09 -25.28
CA THR A 508 -6.22 25.77 -24.19
C THR A 508 -4.77 25.35 -24.00
N ARG A 509 -4.40 24.12 -24.41
CA ARG A 509 -3.04 23.57 -24.18
C ARG A 509 -2.23 23.41 -25.45
N TRP A 510 -2.86 22.98 -26.53
CA TRP A 510 -2.13 22.62 -27.76
C TRP A 510 -2.19 23.69 -28.84
N GLY A 511 -2.91 24.79 -28.60
CA GLY A 511 -2.97 25.93 -29.54
C GLY A 511 -3.50 25.54 -30.92
N LEU A 512 -4.46 24.59 -30.99
CA LEU A 512 -5.02 24.08 -32.25
C LEU A 512 -6.24 24.84 -32.73
N SER A 513 -6.67 25.91 -32.02
CA SER A 513 -7.74 26.82 -32.45
C SER A 513 -7.20 27.87 -33.43
N GLU A 514 -7.91 28.11 -34.53
CA GLU A 514 -7.56 29.14 -35.51
C GLU A 514 -7.85 30.55 -34.96
N ARG A 515 -8.91 30.69 -34.15
CA ARG A 515 -9.33 31.98 -33.58
C ARG A 515 -8.45 32.46 -32.42
N LEU A 516 -8.00 31.55 -31.61
CA LEU A 516 -7.18 31.84 -30.42
C LEU A 516 -5.67 31.74 -30.69
N GLY A 517 -5.29 31.11 -31.82
CA GLY A 517 -3.90 30.95 -32.20
C GLY A 517 -3.10 29.96 -31.35
N PRO A 518 -1.77 29.87 -31.57
CA PRO A 518 -0.90 28.92 -30.87
C PRO A 518 -0.46 29.47 -29.50
N LEU A 519 -1.43 29.73 -28.63
CA LEU A 519 -1.21 30.22 -27.27
C LEU A 519 -1.70 29.18 -26.26
N ALA A 520 -1.02 29.09 -25.11
CA ALA A 520 -1.45 28.27 -24.00
C ALA A 520 -2.25 29.11 -22.98
N TYR A 521 -3.46 28.71 -22.75
CA TYR A 521 -4.41 29.32 -21.80
C TYR A 521 -4.65 28.41 -20.59
N SER A 522 -3.74 27.46 -20.32
CA SER A 522 -3.88 26.57 -19.18
C SER A 522 -3.78 27.37 -17.89
N GLU A 523 -4.78 27.29 -17.02
CA GLU A 523 -4.59 27.62 -15.62
C GLU A 523 -3.49 26.64 -15.12
N GLU A 524 -2.35 27.17 -14.63
CA GLU A 524 -1.51 26.37 -13.77
C GLU A 524 -2.39 25.95 -12.60
N GLU A 525 -2.64 24.66 -12.44
CA GLU A 525 -3.20 24.10 -11.22
C GLU A 525 -2.16 24.37 -10.12
N GLY A 526 -2.15 25.61 -9.61
CA GLY A 526 -1.42 25.96 -8.41
C GLY A 526 -1.88 25.00 -7.32
N GLU A 527 -0.92 24.38 -6.65
CA GLU A 527 -1.15 23.47 -5.54
C GLU A 527 -2.29 23.99 -4.66
N VAL A 528 -3.29 23.16 -4.42
CA VAL A 528 -4.42 23.45 -3.53
C VAL A 528 -3.85 23.61 -2.13
N PHE A 529 -3.56 24.84 -1.75
CA PHE A 529 -3.09 25.19 -0.44
C PHE A 529 -4.23 25.06 0.56
N LEU A 530 -4.23 23.96 1.31
CA LEU A 530 -4.94 23.72 2.58
C LEU A 530 -6.21 24.57 2.79
N GLY A 531 -7.33 24.10 2.21
CA GLY A 531 -8.67 24.46 2.72
C GLY A 531 -9.08 25.94 2.64
N ARG A 532 -8.23 26.82 2.15
CA ARG A 532 -8.62 28.16 1.70
C ARG A 532 -8.63 28.14 0.18
N SER A 533 -9.79 28.34 -0.40
CA SER A 533 -9.91 28.71 -1.81
C SER A 533 -9.06 29.97 -2.00
N VAL A 534 -7.83 29.80 -2.46
CA VAL A 534 -7.09 30.92 -3.04
C VAL A 534 -7.95 31.37 -4.20
N THR A 535 -8.35 32.60 -4.18
CA THR A 535 -9.08 33.26 -5.24
C THR A 535 -8.41 32.86 -6.54
N LYS A 536 -9.10 32.06 -7.38
CA LYS A 536 -8.61 31.67 -8.70
C LYS A 536 -8.37 33.00 -9.43
N HIS A 537 -7.13 33.40 -9.58
CA HIS A 537 -6.80 34.47 -10.49
C HIS A 537 -7.12 33.93 -11.89
N LYS A 538 -8.22 34.41 -12.47
CA LYS A 538 -8.48 34.20 -13.88
C LYS A 538 -7.30 34.78 -14.64
N SER A 539 -6.44 33.90 -15.16
CA SER A 539 -5.28 34.28 -15.98
C SER A 539 -5.68 34.82 -17.36
N VAL A 540 -6.98 34.74 -17.69
CA VAL A 540 -7.55 35.17 -18.97
C VAL A 540 -8.68 36.19 -18.75
N SER A 541 -8.80 37.16 -19.68
CA SER A 541 -9.92 38.10 -19.68
C SER A 541 -11.25 37.38 -19.87
N GLU A 542 -12.35 38.00 -19.45
CA GLU A 542 -13.69 37.41 -19.66
C GLU A 542 -14.01 37.21 -21.14
N GLU A 543 -13.56 38.11 -22.00
CA GLU A 543 -13.70 38.00 -23.44
C GLU A 543 -12.95 36.78 -24.00
N THR A 544 -11.72 36.57 -23.57
CA THR A 544 -10.93 35.38 -23.94
C THR A 544 -11.57 34.09 -23.42
N ALA A 545 -12.09 34.08 -22.18
CA ALA A 545 -12.81 32.94 -21.64
C ALA A 545 -14.05 32.58 -22.45
N HIS A 546 -14.82 33.60 -22.89
CA HIS A 546 -15.98 33.41 -23.76
C HIS A 546 -15.57 32.82 -25.11
N LEU A 547 -14.49 33.33 -25.71
CA LEU A 547 -13.94 32.79 -26.97
C LEU A 547 -13.47 31.35 -26.85
N ILE A 548 -12.86 30.97 -25.70
CA ILE A 548 -12.49 29.59 -25.42
C ILE A 548 -13.70 28.68 -25.38
N ASP A 549 -14.76 29.09 -24.68
CA ASP A 549 -16.00 28.31 -24.57
C ASP A 549 -16.69 28.18 -25.93
N GLU A 550 -16.74 29.25 -26.76
CA GLU A 550 -17.26 29.21 -28.11
C GLU A 550 -16.49 28.25 -29.01
N GLU A 551 -15.14 28.28 -28.96
CA GLU A 551 -14.30 27.38 -29.75
C GLU A 551 -14.44 25.92 -29.34
N ILE A 552 -14.49 25.64 -28.03
CA ILE A 552 -14.75 24.29 -27.53
C ILE A 552 -16.08 23.78 -28.05
N ARG A 553 -17.14 24.61 -27.94
CA ARG A 553 -18.47 24.27 -28.43
C ARG A 553 -18.48 24.03 -29.94
N SER A 554 -17.85 24.90 -30.72
CA SER A 554 -17.73 24.76 -32.18
C SER A 554 -17.06 23.45 -32.59
N ILE A 555 -15.98 23.05 -31.88
CA ILE A 555 -15.30 21.76 -32.12
C ILE A 555 -16.25 20.59 -31.84
N ILE A 556 -16.98 20.64 -30.73
CA ILE A 556 -17.92 19.60 -30.33
C ILE A 556 -19.08 19.51 -31.33
N ASP A 557 -19.75 20.63 -31.64
CA ASP A 557 -20.92 20.67 -32.51
C ASP A 557 -20.55 20.14 -33.92
N ARG A 558 -19.43 20.59 -34.50
CA ARG A 558 -18.95 20.13 -35.80
C ARG A 558 -18.68 18.62 -35.83
N ASN A 559 -18.07 18.07 -34.79
CA ASN A 559 -17.76 16.64 -34.72
C ASN A 559 -19.03 15.81 -34.41
N TYR A 560 -19.97 16.37 -33.66
CA TYR A 560 -21.29 15.77 -33.41
C TYR A 560 -22.10 15.64 -34.71
N GLU A 561 -22.23 16.73 -35.49
CA GLU A 561 -22.90 16.73 -36.79
C GLU A 561 -22.22 15.78 -37.79
N ARG A 562 -20.87 15.73 -37.78
CA ARG A 562 -20.11 14.79 -38.60
C ARG A 562 -20.46 13.33 -38.27
N SER A 563 -20.52 13.00 -37.00
CA SER A 563 -20.84 11.66 -36.54
C SER A 563 -22.29 11.28 -36.85
N GLU A 564 -23.24 12.22 -36.70
CA GLU A 564 -24.63 12.01 -37.08
C GLU A 564 -24.79 11.68 -38.58
N ARG A 565 -24.11 12.43 -39.44
CA ARG A 565 -24.10 12.19 -40.87
C ARG A 565 -23.54 10.79 -41.19
N ILE A 566 -22.41 10.44 -40.62
CA ILE A 566 -21.77 9.12 -40.82
C ILE A 566 -22.71 7.97 -40.43
N LEU A 567 -23.37 8.09 -39.28
CA LEU A 567 -24.30 7.06 -38.82
C LEU A 567 -25.53 6.94 -39.72
N ARG A 568 -26.12 8.07 -40.16
CA ARG A 568 -27.25 8.06 -41.10
C ARG A 568 -26.91 7.44 -42.45
N GLU A 569 -25.70 7.67 -42.95
CA GLU A 569 -25.19 7.07 -44.20
C GLU A 569 -24.88 5.57 -44.08
N ASN A 570 -24.64 5.06 -42.88
CA ASN A 570 -24.24 3.67 -42.62
C ASN A 570 -25.26 2.93 -41.72
N MET A 571 -26.54 3.30 -41.77
CA MET A 571 -27.59 2.70 -40.94
C MET A 571 -27.67 1.18 -41.09
N ASP A 572 -27.58 0.64 -42.32
CA ASP A 572 -27.65 -0.80 -42.59
C ASP A 572 -26.50 -1.56 -41.92
N LYS A 573 -25.29 -0.99 -41.96
CA LYS A 573 -24.12 -1.57 -41.31
C LYS A 573 -24.25 -1.53 -39.79
N MET A 574 -24.83 -0.45 -39.27
CA MET A 574 -25.05 -0.29 -37.82
C MET A 574 -26.07 -1.33 -37.32
N HIS A 575 -27.14 -1.60 -38.08
CA HIS A 575 -28.09 -2.65 -37.75
C HIS A 575 -27.45 -4.03 -37.80
N LEU A 576 -26.67 -4.36 -38.85
CA LEU A 576 -25.94 -5.62 -38.95
C LEU A 576 -24.97 -5.81 -37.81
N MET A 577 -24.26 -4.74 -37.39
CA MET A 577 -23.32 -4.79 -36.28
C MET A 577 -24.03 -5.00 -34.95
N ALA A 578 -25.11 -4.32 -34.69
CA ALA A 578 -25.92 -4.47 -33.48
C ALA A 578 -26.52 -5.87 -33.37
N GLU A 579 -27.06 -6.44 -34.49
CA GLU A 579 -27.57 -7.81 -34.54
C GLU A 579 -26.46 -8.84 -34.27
N ALA A 580 -25.27 -8.63 -34.86
CA ALA A 580 -24.10 -9.48 -34.59
C ALA A 580 -23.67 -9.43 -33.11
N LEU A 581 -23.67 -8.25 -32.49
CA LEU A 581 -23.38 -8.07 -31.08
C LEU A 581 -24.42 -8.74 -30.17
N ILE A 582 -25.70 -8.63 -30.50
CA ILE A 582 -26.77 -9.31 -29.74
C ILE A 582 -26.60 -10.83 -29.83
N LYS A 583 -26.20 -11.35 -31.01
CA LYS A 583 -26.04 -12.79 -31.25
C LYS A 583 -24.77 -13.35 -30.66
N TYR A 584 -23.63 -12.71 -30.84
CA TYR A 584 -22.31 -13.22 -30.50
C TYR A 584 -21.71 -12.59 -29.23
N GLU A 585 -22.35 -11.56 -28.67
CA GLU A 585 -21.93 -10.76 -27.51
C GLU A 585 -20.59 -10.05 -27.69
N THR A 586 -19.71 -10.57 -28.53
CA THR A 586 -18.39 -9.99 -28.87
C THR A 586 -18.09 -10.27 -30.34
N ILE A 587 -17.65 -9.25 -31.06
CA ILE A 587 -17.22 -9.35 -32.47
C ILE A 587 -15.79 -8.89 -32.62
N ASP A 588 -15.03 -9.62 -33.41
CA ASP A 588 -13.62 -9.36 -33.69
C ASP A 588 -13.41 -8.54 -34.97
N ARG A 589 -12.14 -8.21 -35.26
CA ARG A 589 -11.75 -7.42 -36.43
C ARG A 589 -12.22 -8.05 -37.75
N LEU A 590 -12.25 -9.40 -37.87
CA LEU A 590 -12.63 -10.06 -39.12
C LEU A 590 -14.14 -9.99 -39.36
N GLN A 591 -14.93 -10.17 -38.31
CA GLN A 591 -16.38 -10.01 -38.36
C GLN A 591 -16.77 -8.55 -38.64
N ILE A 592 -16.06 -7.60 -38.03
CA ILE A 592 -16.26 -6.15 -38.27
C ILE A 592 -15.95 -5.84 -39.74
N ALA A 593 -14.90 -6.40 -40.32
CA ALA A 593 -14.59 -6.19 -41.75
C ALA A 593 -15.67 -6.74 -42.66
N ASP A 594 -16.22 -7.93 -42.39
CA ASP A 594 -17.36 -8.49 -43.15
C ASP A 594 -18.56 -7.55 -43.11
N ILE A 595 -18.90 -7.00 -41.92
CA ILE A 595 -20.04 -6.06 -41.76
C ILE A 595 -19.80 -4.76 -42.53
N MET A 596 -18.57 -4.22 -42.49
CA MET A 596 -18.23 -3.01 -43.22
C MET A 596 -18.29 -3.18 -44.75
N GLU A 597 -18.11 -4.39 -45.25
CA GLU A 597 -18.35 -4.77 -46.66
C GLU A 597 -19.83 -5.04 -46.98
N GLY A 598 -20.72 -4.94 -45.97
CA GLY A 598 -22.15 -5.22 -46.13
C GLY A 598 -22.47 -6.74 -46.20
N LYS A 599 -21.57 -7.57 -45.74
CA LYS A 599 -21.74 -9.04 -45.69
C LYS A 599 -22.18 -9.47 -44.29
N PRO A 600 -22.93 -10.59 -44.15
CA PRO A 600 -23.22 -11.15 -42.86
C PRO A 600 -21.89 -11.60 -42.18
N PRO A 601 -21.71 -11.31 -40.89
CA PRO A 601 -20.48 -11.66 -40.18
C PRO A 601 -20.30 -13.17 -40.09
N ARG A 602 -19.08 -13.63 -40.28
CA ARG A 602 -18.69 -15.04 -40.06
C ARG A 602 -18.91 -15.46 -38.63
N ALA A 603 -19.19 -16.73 -38.36
CA ALA A 603 -19.27 -17.23 -37.00
C ALA A 603 -17.88 -17.17 -36.31
N PRO A 604 -17.81 -16.84 -35.00
CA PRO A 604 -16.56 -16.91 -34.24
C PRO A 604 -15.95 -18.30 -34.27
N GLN A 605 -14.62 -18.43 -34.26
CA GLN A 605 -13.91 -19.72 -34.34
C GLN A 605 -14.25 -20.69 -33.19
N SER A 606 -14.78 -20.19 -32.06
CA SER A 606 -15.17 -20.99 -30.89
C SER A 606 -16.70 -21.07 -30.69
N TRP A 607 -17.51 -20.77 -31.72
CA TRP A 607 -18.97 -20.76 -31.62
C TRP A 607 -19.53 -22.16 -31.74
N GLU A 608 -20.03 -22.75 -30.65
CA GLU A 608 -20.94 -23.89 -30.67
C GLU A 608 -22.36 -23.36 -30.69
N ASP A 609 -23.12 -23.70 -31.72
CA ASP A 609 -24.52 -23.31 -31.88
C ASP A 609 -25.36 -24.02 -30.81
N THR A 610 -25.58 -23.38 -29.69
CA THR A 610 -26.40 -23.87 -28.58
C THR A 610 -27.90 -23.61 -28.79
N THR A 611 -28.34 -23.57 -30.03
CA THR A 611 -29.78 -23.55 -30.33
C THR A 611 -30.35 -24.92 -29.90
N PRO A 612 -31.32 -24.98 -28.96
CA PRO A 612 -31.98 -26.23 -28.63
C PRO A 612 -32.64 -26.78 -29.90
N PRO A 613 -32.51 -28.08 -30.21
CA PRO A 613 -33.11 -28.66 -31.41
C PRO A 613 -34.59 -28.36 -31.41
N GLY A 614 -35.04 -27.61 -32.43
CA GLY A 614 -36.40 -27.19 -32.61
C GLY A 614 -37.34 -28.39 -32.51
N SER A 615 -38.49 -28.16 -31.86
CA SER A 615 -39.63 -29.05 -31.79
C SER A 615 -40.10 -29.45 -33.17
N GLY A 616 -39.51 -30.51 -33.70
CA GLY A 616 -39.98 -31.25 -34.89
C GLY A 616 -40.88 -32.37 -34.42
N GLU A 617 -42.02 -32.45 -35.04
CA GLU A 617 -43.18 -33.28 -34.80
C GLU A 617 -42.96 -34.72 -34.36
N SER A 618 -43.78 -35.09 -33.41
CA SER A 618 -44.03 -36.42 -32.85
C SER A 618 -44.23 -37.51 -33.91
N ALA A 619 -43.51 -38.63 -33.79
CA ALA A 619 -43.98 -39.96 -34.18
C ALA A 619 -43.87 -40.91 -32.99
N SER A 620 -45.00 -41.32 -32.48
CA SER A 620 -45.21 -42.28 -31.43
C SER A 620 -44.66 -43.65 -31.73
N LYS A 621 -44.05 -44.33 -30.77
CA LYS A 621 -44.33 -45.75 -30.38
C LYS A 621 -43.56 -46.15 -29.12
N GLY A 622 -44.31 -46.39 -28.11
CA GLY A 622 -44.49 -47.48 -27.15
C GLY A 622 -43.26 -48.12 -26.48
N GLY A 623 -43.30 -48.20 -25.17
CA GLY A 623 -42.49 -49.12 -24.37
C GLY A 623 -42.27 -48.63 -22.93
N ASP A 624 -43.19 -49.03 -22.07
CA ASP A 624 -43.10 -48.95 -20.59
C ASP A 624 -41.84 -49.61 -20.03
N GLN A 625 -41.21 -48.95 -19.07
CA GLN A 625 -40.84 -49.53 -17.78
C GLN A 625 -40.25 -48.46 -16.84
N PRO A 626 -40.65 -48.47 -15.55
CA PRO A 626 -40.20 -47.47 -14.55
C PRO A 626 -38.95 -47.94 -13.82
N VAL A 627 -37.97 -47.07 -13.70
CA VAL A 627 -36.83 -47.25 -12.76
C VAL A 627 -36.89 -46.18 -11.69
N SER A 628 -37.11 -46.66 -10.48
CA SER A 628 -37.05 -45.88 -9.24
C SER A 628 -35.61 -45.52 -8.91
N GLY A 629 -35.33 -44.25 -8.73
CA GLY A 629 -34.03 -43.73 -8.26
C GLY A 629 -34.21 -42.76 -7.09
N SER A 630 -33.64 -43.13 -5.97
CA SER A 630 -33.72 -42.53 -4.64
C SER A 630 -33.11 -41.13 -4.59
N PHE A 631 -33.84 -40.20 -3.95
CA PHE A 631 -33.36 -38.89 -3.56
C PHE A 631 -32.44 -38.97 -2.33
N GLY A 632 -31.22 -38.54 -2.45
CA GLY A 632 -30.30 -38.26 -1.33
C GLY A 632 -30.55 -36.88 -0.74
N LYS A 633 -30.66 -36.81 0.58
CA LYS A 633 -30.82 -35.57 1.37
C LYS A 633 -29.53 -34.73 1.42
N PRO A 634 -29.65 -33.40 1.59
CA PRO A 634 -28.48 -32.53 1.76
C PRO A 634 -27.86 -32.67 3.17
N ALA A 635 -26.52 -32.55 3.22
CA ALA A 635 -25.76 -32.56 4.47
C ALA A 635 -25.81 -31.17 5.13
N GLU A 636 -26.04 -31.14 6.43
CA GLU A 636 -25.94 -29.98 7.31
C GLU A 636 -24.46 -29.60 7.52
N GLN A 637 -24.21 -28.31 7.52
CA GLN A 637 -22.93 -27.71 7.93
C GLN A 637 -22.88 -27.59 9.46
N THR A 638 -21.79 -28.06 10.04
CA THR A 638 -21.24 -27.61 11.33
C THR A 638 -19.95 -26.83 11.10
#